data_d9cfeffdb596e08f6567135415ce5d41
#
_entry.id   d9cfeffdb596e08f6567135415ce5d41
#
_cell.length_a   1.000
_cell.length_b   1.000
_cell.length_c   1.000
_cell.angle_alpha   90.00
_cell.angle_beta   90.00
_cell.angle_gamma   90.00
#
_symmetry.space_group_name_H-M   'P 1'
#
loop_
_entity.id
_entity.type
_entity.pdbx_description
1 polymer ?
#
loop_
_entity_poly.entity_id
_entity_poly.type
_entity_poly.pdbx_seq_one_letter_code
_entity_poly.pdbx_strand_id
1 'polypeptide(L)'
;MKFSEQWLRGWVSPQVSRDELVARLSMAGLEVDSVTPAAGEFSGVVVGEVLSTEQHPDADKLRVCQVSNGSETFQVVCGAPNVRSGLKIPFAMIGAELPGDFKIKKAKLRGVESNGMLCSQAELQIGEGNDGLMELPVDAPVGQDIREYLSLDDASIEVDLTPNRGDCLSLAGLAREVGALYAAPVVRPAIASVPAVHDEVRSVEVLAPAACPRYLGRVIRNVDLSKPTPLWMVERLRRADVRSIDAAVDITNYVMLELGQPLHAFDLAEINGGIRVRMAEEGEKLVLLDGQEVSLRSDTLVIADHTRALAIAGVMGGEHSGVNTATTRDIFLESAFFDQIAVAGKARSYGLHTDASHRYERGVDWQLAREAMERATGLLLDITGGEAGPIIETVSEQHLPSIAPITLRAQRITQMLGMEMDSAEVERLLSALGLAISADGAGQWRVEVPSFRFDISLEVDLIEELARLYGYNRLPVRYPQARLAPQAKAEARSDLPELRRLLVARGYQEAITYSFIDPKQFELFNPGVEPLLLANPISNDMAAMRSSLWPGLVKALQHNLNRQQDRVRLFESGLRFVGQLEGLKQEPMLAGVVCGSRLPEGWAQGRDVVDFFDVKADVEAVLGFAGALDSFTFVPGKHPALHPGQTARIEREGRLVGFVGAIHPELSKTLGLDRPVFVFELVLAEVALGKMPEFQELSRFPEVRRDLALLADKDVAATAVLDVIRENAGEWLTDLRLFDVYQGKGIDPDRKSLAVGLTWQHPSRTLNDDEVNTTTQNILTSLEQRLNATLRK
;
A
#
# COMPACT_ATOMS: atom_id res chain seq x y z
N MET A 1 2.70 3.93 16.16
CA MET A 1 3.12 4.14 17.57
C MET A 1 2.30 3.25 18.47
N LYS A 2 2.98 2.35 19.24
CA LYS A 2 2.32 1.43 20.16
C LYS A 2 2.66 1.80 21.61
N PHE A 3 1.69 1.78 22.51
CA PHE A 3 1.86 2.22 23.89
C PHE A 3 0.84 1.59 24.84
N SER A 4 1.18 1.54 26.13
CA SER A 4 0.28 1.11 27.21
C SER A 4 -0.75 2.20 27.53
N GLU A 5 -2.03 1.81 27.63
CA GLU A 5 -3.10 2.73 28.07
C GLU A 5 -2.83 3.25 29.49
N GLN A 6 -2.43 2.39 30.42
CA GLN A 6 -2.11 2.80 31.79
C GLN A 6 -0.95 3.80 31.84
N TRP A 7 0.07 3.63 30.98
CA TRP A 7 1.16 4.58 30.89
C TRP A 7 0.68 5.95 30.40
N LEU A 8 -0.16 6.00 29.36
CA LEU A 8 -0.80 7.22 28.90
C LEU A 8 -1.68 7.86 30.00
N ARG A 9 -2.46 7.05 30.71
CA ARG A 9 -3.31 7.55 31.81
C ARG A 9 -2.51 8.07 32.99
N GLY A 10 -1.26 7.68 33.17
CA GLY A 10 -0.33 8.29 34.11
C GLY A 10 0.07 9.73 33.75
N TRP A 11 -0.06 10.11 32.47
CA TRP A 11 0.21 11.46 31.98
C TRP A 11 -1.07 12.29 31.85
N VAL A 12 -2.17 11.68 31.41
CA VAL A 12 -3.46 12.34 31.20
C VAL A 12 -4.58 11.33 31.43
N SER A 13 -5.48 11.62 32.37
CA SER A 13 -6.52 10.67 32.77
C SER A 13 -7.92 11.26 32.63
N PRO A 14 -8.44 11.35 31.38
CA PRO A 14 -9.85 11.71 31.18
C PRO A 14 -10.73 10.59 31.74
N GLN A 15 -11.89 10.99 32.32
CA GLN A 15 -12.86 10.05 32.93
C GLN A 15 -13.73 9.42 31.83
N VAL A 16 -13.12 8.64 30.94
CA VAL A 16 -13.77 7.95 29.83
C VAL A 16 -13.31 6.50 29.73
N SER A 17 -14.13 5.66 29.13
CA SER A 17 -13.78 4.28 28.84
C SER A 17 -12.66 4.19 27.77
N ARG A 18 -12.02 3.02 27.66
CA ARG A 18 -11.05 2.72 26.60
C ARG A 18 -11.67 2.92 25.22
N ASP A 19 -12.86 2.38 24.99
CA ASP A 19 -13.54 2.45 23.70
C ASP A 19 -13.85 3.89 23.29
N GLU A 20 -14.24 4.73 24.23
CA GLU A 20 -14.45 6.15 23.98
C GLU A 20 -13.16 6.89 23.65
N LEU A 21 -12.06 6.56 24.36
CA LEU A 21 -10.73 7.12 24.10
C LEU A 21 -10.26 6.74 22.67
N VAL A 22 -10.34 5.46 22.31
CA VAL A 22 -9.98 4.93 20.99
C VAL A 22 -10.78 5.57 19.88
N ALA A 23 -12.11 5.62 20.03
CA ALA A 23 -12.99 6.26 19.07
C ALA A 23 -12.68 7.76 18.89
N ARG A 24 -12.38 8.47 19.97
CA ARG A 24 -12.07 9.90 19.93
C ARG A 24 -10.72 10.20 19.32
N LEU A 25 -9.70 9.36 19.57
CA LEU A 25 -8.38 9.46 18.94
C LEU A 25 -8.49 9.30 17.42
N SER A 26 -9.18 8.24 16.96
CA SER A 26 -9.39 7.99 15.53
C SER A 26 -10.14 9.14 14.86
N MET A 27 -11.19 9.66 15.48
CA MET A 27 -11.95 10.80 14.96
C MET A 27 -11.15 12.12 14.95
N ALA A 28 -10.09 12.22 15.73
CA ALA A 28 -9.18 13.38 15.75
C ALA A 28 -7.99 13.23 14.79
N GLY A 29 -7.97 12.19 13.95
CA GLY A 29 -6.92 11.95 12.96
C GLY A 29 -5.74 11.10 13.47
N LEU A 30 -5.87 10.49 14.66
CA LEU A 30 -4.91 9.53 15.21
C LEU A 30 -5.54 8.13 15.12
N GLU A 31 -5.51 7.52 13.94
CA GLU A 31 -6.20 6.27 13.65
C GLU A 31 -5.68 5.13 14.52
N VAL A 32 -6.56 4.55 15.34
CA VAL A 32 -6.21 3.39 16.15
C VAL A 32 -6.38 2.14 15.30
N ASP A 33 -5.26 1.48 15.02
CA ASP A 33 -5.18 0.27 14.21
C ASP A 33 -5.53 -0.97 15.03
N SER A 34 -4.99 -1.07 16.27
CA SER A 34 -5.25 -2.22 17.12
C SER A 34 -5.29 -1.88 18.61
N VAL A 35 -6.01 -2.71 19.36
CA VAL A 35 -6.06 -2.69 20.81
C VAL A 35 -5.90 -4.13 21.30
N THR A 36 -4.78 -4.41 21.96
CA THR A 36 -4.42 -5.75 22.40
C THR A 36 -4.30 -5.80 23.93
N PRO A 37 -4.95 -6.73 24.64
CA PRO A 37 -4.75 -6.91 26.08
C PRO A 37 -3.27 -7.15 26.42
N ALA A 38 -2.81 -6.61 27.56
CA ALA A 38 -1.42 -6.78 28.02
C ALA A 38 -1.06 -8.24 28.39
N ALA A 39 -2.06 -9.06 28.64
CA ALA A 39 -1.94 -10.48 28.95
C ALA A 39 -3.23 -11.22 28.59
N GLY A 40 -3.20 -12.54 28.52
CA GLY A 40 -4.37 -13.40 28.41
C GLY A 40 -5.31 -13.30 29.62
N GLU A 41 -6.52 -13.83 29.48
CA GLU A 41 -7.44 -13.95 30.59
C GLU A 41 -7.03 -15.15 31.47
N PHE A 42 -6.69 -14.90 32.72
CA PHE A 42 -6.38 -15.92 33.72
C PHE A 42 -6.68 -15.43 35.13
N SER A 43 -6.83 -16.38 36.07
CA SER A 43 -7.07 -16.09 37.49
C SER A 43 -6.43 -17.13 38.40
N GLY A 44 -6.19 -16.78 39.66
CA GLY A 44 -5.64 -17.71 40.66
C GLY A 44 -4.14 -18.02 40.47
N VAL A 45 -3.42 -17.10 39.81
CA VAL A 45 -1.96 -17.16 39.65
C VAL A 45 -1.33 -16.11 40.56
N VAL A 46 -0.42 -16.54 41.43
CA VAL A 46 0.25 -15.68 42.43
C VAL A 46 1.76 -15.70 42.21
N VAL A 47 2.46 -14.73 42.80
CA VAL A 47 3.92 -14.79 42.96
C VAL A 47 4.25 -15.99 43.88
N GLY A 48 4.90 -16.99 43.33
CA GLY A 48 5.40 -18.14 44.08
C GLY A 48 6.93 -18.07 44.27
N GLU A 49 7.45 -18.72 45.29
CA GLU A 49 8.88 -18.91 45.50
C GLU A 49 9.23 -20.39 45.55
N VAL A 50 10.19 -20.84 44.79
CA VAL A 50 10.72 -22.19 44.82
C VAL A 50 11.69 -22.33 45.96
N LEU A 51 11.26 -22.99 47.04
CA LEU A 51 12.09 -23.15 48.25
C LEU A 51 13.17 -24.23 48.05
N SER A 52 12.82 -25.33 47.40
CA SER A 52 13.78 -26.41 47.10
C SER A 52 13.38 -27.14 45.80
N THR A 53 14.38 -27.79 45.19
CA THR A 53 14.18 -28.62 43.99
C THR A 53 14.94 -29.94 44.15
N GLU A 54 14.30 -31.06 43.85
CA GLU A 54 14.91 -32.37 43.84
C GLU A 54 14.67 -33.06 42.47
N GLN A 55 15.57 -34.01 42.12
CA GLN A 55 15.40 -34.76 40.87
C GLN A 55 14.17 -35.70 40.98
N HIS A 56 13.36 -35.73 39.93
CA HIS A 56 12.22 -36.65 39.89
C HIS A 56 12.69 -38.11 39.88
N PRO A 57 12.12 -39.01 40.69
CA PRO A 57 12.60 -40.38 40.81
C PRO A 57 12.56 -41.18 39.50
N ASP A 58 11.57 -40.93 38.63
CA ASP A 58 11.33 -41.73 37.43
C ASP A 58 11.38 -40.89 36.12
N ALA A 59 12.00 -39.69 36.15
CA ALA A 59 12.08 -38.83 34.96
C ALA A 59 13.27 -37.84 35.00
N ASP A 60 14.22 -38.01 34.06
CA ASP A 60 15.46 -37.24 34.00
C ASP A 60 15.23 -35.73 33.73
N LYS A 61 14.15 -35.38 33.04
CA LYS A 61 13.82 -34.00 32.68
C LYS A 61 12.87 -33.29 33.67
N LEU A 62 12.40 -33.97 34.68
CA LEU A 62 11.47 -33.41 35.65
C LEU A 62 12.15 -33.19 37.02
N ARG A 63 11.71 -32.15 37.70
CA ARG A 63 12.11 -31.84 39.08
C ARG A 63 10.87 -31.79 39.97
N VAL A 64 11.02 -32.23 41.22
CA VAL A 64 10.02 -32.05 42.27
C VAL A 64 10.39 -30.85 43.08
N CYS A 65 9.52 -29.84 43.08
CA CYS A 65 9.75 -28.53 43.69
C CYS A 65 8.85 -28.36 44.90
N GLN A 66 9.37 -27.73 45.96
CA GLN A 66 8.56 -27.19 47.06
C GLN A 66 8.39 -25.69 46.80
N VAL A 67 7.15 -25.26 46.60
CA VAL A 67 6.80 -23.90 46.18
C VAL A 67 5.93 -23.26 47.25
N SER A 68 6.37 -22.11 47.75
CA SER A 68 5.62 -21.27 48.68
C SER A 68 4.75 -20.26 47.96
N ASN A 69 3.51 -20.07 48.43
CA ASN A 69 2.66 -18.93 48.06
C ASN A 69 2.62 -17.84 49.15
N GLY A 70 3.59 -17.84 50.06
CA GLY A 70 3.65 -16.92 51.22
C GLY A 70 2.92 -17.37 52.45
N SER A 71 1.94 -18.26 52.36
CA SER A 71 1.19 -18.82 53.50
C SER A 71 1.37 -20.34 53.66
N GLU A 72 1.44 -21.06 52.55
CA GLU A 72 1.53 -22.53 52.50
C GLU A 72 2.62 -22.95 51.50
N THR A 73 3.04 -24.20 51.61
CA THR A 73 4.03 -24.82 50.70
C THR A 73 3.37 -25.98 49.94
N PHE A 74 3.61 -25.99 48.65
CA PHE A 74 3.02 -26.98 47.72
C PHE A 74 4.12 -27.75 47.01
N GLN A 75 3.90 -29.07 46.88
CA GLN A 75 4.71 -29.90 45.99
C GLN A 75 4.23 -29.72 44.53
N VAL A 76 5.14 -29.35 43.64
CA VAL A 76 4.88 -29.13 42.21
C VAL A 76 5.94 -29.84 41.39
N VAL A 77 5.54 -30.55 40.37
CA VAL A 77 6.44 -31.16 39.39
C VAL A 77 6.64 -30.23 38.22
N CYS A 78 7.88 -29.89 37.91
CA CYS A 78 8.26 -28.91 36.86
C CYS A 78 9.27 -29.53 35.90
N GLY A 79 9.07 -29.26 34.60
CA GLY A 79 9.98 -29.69 33.52
C GLY A 79 10.83 -28.56 32.95
N ALA A 80 10.72 -27.37 33.48
CA ALA A 80 11.44 -26.22 32.95
C ALA A 80 12.94 -26.24 33.29
N PRO A 81 13.83 -25.93 32.34
CA PRO A 81 15.28 -26.05 32.53
C PRO A 81 15.84 -25.05 33.55
N ASN A 82 15.18 -23.91 33.74
CA ASN A 82 15.64 -22.82 34.61
C ASN A 82 15.11 -22.91 36.06
N VAL A 83 14.33 -23.94 36.40
CA VAL A 83 13.82 -24.08 37.77
C VAL A 83 14.94 -24.33 38.77
N ARG A 84 15.00 -23.52 39.81
CA ARG A 84 16.03 -23.58 40.90
C ARG A 84 15.48 -23.05 42.21
N SER A 85 16.13 -23.43 43.31
CA SER A 85 15.82 -22.87 44.63
C SER A 85 16.05 -21.37 44.70
N GLY A 86 15.16 -20.64 45.34
CA GLY A 86 15.16 -19.17 45.45
C GLY A 86 14.56 -18.43 44.26
N LEU A 87 14.12 -19.18 43.23
CA LEU A 87 13.47 -18.58 42.08
C LEU A 87 12.06 -18.10 42.41
N LYS A 88 11.73 -16.85 42.12
CA LYS A 88 10.36 -16.34 42.14
C LYS A 88 9.73 -16.43 40.77
N ILE A 89 8.48 -16.89 40.69
CA ILE A 89 7.79 -17.27 39.46
C ILE A 89 6.28 -17.03 39.57
N PRO A 90 5.54 -16.91 38.45
CA PRO A 90 4.09 -17.07 38.48
C PRO A 90 3.70 -18.53 38.86
N PHE A 91 2.98 -18.68 39.93
CA PHE A 91 2.51 -19.95 40.42
C PHE A 91 0.99 -20.05 40.29
N ALA A 92 0.53 -20.90 39.39
CA ALA A 92 -0.89 -21.22 39.21
C ALA A 92 -1.31 -22.27 40.26
N MET A 93 -2.15 -21.84 41.19
CA MET A 93 -2.66 -22.70 42.28
C MET A 93 -3.74 -23.68 41.76
N ILE A 94 -4.08 -24.69 42.53
CA ILE A 94 -5.23 -25.55 42.20
C ILE A 94 -6.50 -24.70 42.15
N GLY A 95 -7.27 -24.84 41.05
CA GLY A 95 -8.43 -24.02 40.75
C GLY A 95 -8.16 -22.79 39.90
N ALA A 96 -6.89 -22.45 39.65
CA ALA A 96 -6.53 -21.39 38.71
C ALA A 96 -7.06 -21.74 37.32
N GLU A 97 -7.49 -20.70 36.60
CA GLU A 97 -7.90 -20.76 35.20
C GLU A 97 -6.88 -20.02 34.35
N LEU A 98 -6.24 -20.72 33.41
CA LEU A 98 -5.25 -20.15 32.46
C LEU A 98 -5.90 -19.90 31.10
N PRO A 99 -5.26 -19.14 30.22
CA PRO A 99 -5.78 -18.88 28.89
C PRO A 99 -6.15 -20.14 28.11
N GLY A 100 -7.25 -20.11 27.36
CA GLY A 100 -7.80 -21.27 26.66
C GLY A 100 -8.64 -22.20 27.57
N ASP A 101 -9.23 -21.66 28.63
CA ASP A 101 -10.09 -22.40 29.61
C ASP A 101 -9.37 -23.57 30.32
N PHE A 102 -8.06 -23.47 30.44
CA PHE A 102 -7.25 -24.50 31.04
C PHE A 102 -7.26 -24.39 32.59
N LYS A 103 -8.01 -25.28 33.24
CA LYS A 103 -8.14 -25.30 34.70
C LYS A 103 -7.05 -26.16 35.36
N ILE A 104 -6.32 -25.56 36.30
CA ILE A 104 -5.32 -26.26 37.12
C ILE A 104 -5.98 -27.17 38.12
N LYS A 105 -5.66 -28.45 38.03
CA LYS A 105 -6.14 -29.49 38.93
C LYS A 105 -4.97 -30.24 39.56
N LYS A 106 -5.22 -30.88 40.72
CA LYS A 106 -4.25 -31.82 41.29
C LYS A 106 -3.96 -32.93 40.27
N ALA A 107 -2.68 -33.09 39.93
CA ALA A 107 -2.21 -34.05 38.93
C ALA A 107 -1.16 -35.01 39.52
N LYS A 108 -0.99 -36.16 38.85
CA LYS A 108 0.15 -37.05 39.10
C LYS A 108 0.97 -37.16 37.83
N LEU A 109 2.23 -36.72 37.92
CA LEU A 109 3.18 -36.79 36.82
C LEU A 109 4.18 -37.92 37.11
N ARG A 110 4.10 -39.00 36.34
CA ARG A 110 4.90 -40.24 36.55
C ARG A 110 4.92 -40.70 38.01
N GLY A 111 3.75 -40.74 38.67
CA GLY A 111 3.60 -41.22 40.02
C GLY A 111 3.77 -40.17 41.12
N VAL A 112 4.36 -39.02 40.87
CA VAL A 112 4.56 -37.92 41.83
C VAL A 112 3.42 -36.89 41.73
N GLU A 113 2.86 -36.50 42.89
CA GLU A 113 1.79 -35.51 42.95
C GLU A 113 2.29 -34.11 42.66
N SER A 114 1.52 -33.38 41.85
CA SER A 114 1.70 -31.96 41.56
C SER A 114 0.46 -31.18 41.97
N ASN A 115 0.63 -30.19 42.85
CA ASN A 115 -0.45 -29.38 43.41
C ASN A 115 -0.40 -27.93 42.87
N GLY A 116 -0.33 -27.80 41.56
CA GLY A 116 -0.25 -26.50 40.86
C GLY A 116 0.68 -26.60 39.67
N MET A 117 0.94 -25.46 39.08
CA MET A 117 1.77 -25.29 37.86
C MET A 117 2.61 -24.02 37.96
N LEU A 118 3.91 -24.12 37.61
CA LEU A 118 4.79 -22.95 37.45
C LEU A 118 4.67 -22.52 35.99
N CYS A 119 4.46 -21.22 35.75
CA CYS A 119 4.10 -20.72 34.44
C CYS A 119 5.26 -20.02 33.70
N SER A 120 5.30 -20.22 32.40
CA SER A 120 6.07 -19.43 31.44
C SER A 120 5.30 -18.18 31.04
N GLN A 121 5.93 -17.30 30.27
CA GLN A 121 5.28 -16.12 29.71
C GLN A 121 4.18 -16.50 28.67
N ALA A 122 4.46 -17.53 27.86
CA ALA A 122 3.53 -18.00 26.84
C ALA A 122 2.23 -18.60 27.45
N GLU A 123 2.33 -19.32 28.58
CA GLU A 123 1.16 -19.91 29.24
C GLU A 123 0.21 -18.84 29.82
N LEU A 124 0.72 -17.67 30.16
CA LEU A 124 -0.08 -16.54 30.63
C LEU A 124 -0.42 -15.55 29.49
N GLN A 125 0.05 -15.83 28.26
CA GLN A 125 -0.05 -14.94 27.12
C GLN A 125 0.45 -13.51 27.42
N ILE A 126 1.55 -13.42 28.21
CA ILE A 126 2.26 -12.19 28.49
C ILE A 126 3.34 -11.95 27.43
N GLY A 127 3.85 -13.01 26.81
CA GLY A 127 4.89 -12.99 25.76
C GLY A 127 5.01 -14.36 25.10
N GLU A 128 5.90 -14.47 24.12
CA GLU A 128 6.13 -15.70 23.36
C GLU A 128 7.10 -16.70 24.05
N GLY A 129 7.79 -16.26 25.11
CA GLY A 129 8.80 -17.06 25.79
C GLY A 129 8.23 -18.33 26.44
N ASN A 130 8.62 -19.51 25.91
CA ASN A 130 8.23 -20.83 26.41
C ASN A 130 9.44 -21.73 26.75
N ASP A 131 10.67 -21.23 26.64
CA ASP A 131 11.91 -21.99 26.87
C ASP A 131 12.20 -22.25 28.34
N GLY A 132 11.39 -21.70 29.25
CA GLY A 132 11.50 -21.83 30.67
C GLY A 132 10.40 -21.09 31.43
N LEU A 133 10.50 -21.11 32.76
CA LEU A 133 9.62 -20.36 33.64
C LEU A 133 9.85 -18.85 33.49
N MET A 134 8.80 -18.05 33.66
CA MET A 134 8.91 -16.61 33.79
C MET A 134 9.58 -16.29 35.14
N GLU A 135 10.79 -15.73 35.10
CA GLU A 135 11.52 -15.31 36.28
C GLU A 135 11.05 -13.94 36.78
N LEU A 136 10.74 -13.83 38.03
CA LEU A 136 10.36 -12.56 38.66
C LEU A 136 11.53 -12.02 39.49
N PRO A 137 11.60 -10.69 39.73
CA PRO A 137 12.59 -10.07 40.59
C PRO A 137 12.63 -10.69 41.98
N VAL A 138 13.82 -10.71 42.60
CA VAL A 138 14.04 -11.30 43.92
C VAL A 138 13.18 -10.67 45.02
N ASP A 139 12.85 -9.37 44.85
CA ASP A 139 12.01 -8.60 45.75
C ASP A 139 10.51 -8.76 45.50
N ALA A 140 10.09 -9.53 44.44
CA ALA A 140 8.68 -9.75 44.15
C ALA A 140 7.93 -10.29 45.37
N PRO A 141 6.79 -9.71 45.77
CA PRO A 141 6.07 -10.10 47.00
C PRO A 141 5.36 -11.44 46.86
N VAL A 142 5.87 -12.46 47.50
CA VAL A 142 5.30 -13.83 47.46
C VAL A 142 3.86 -13.83 47.97
N GLY A 143 2.96 -14.43 47.20
CA GLY A 143 1.53 -14.52 47.48
C GLY A 143 0.67 -13.42 46.82
N GLN A 144 1.29 -12.36 46.31
CA GLN A 144 0.53 -11.32 45.56
C GLN A 144 0.02 -11.89 44.23
N ASP A 145 -1.19 -11.50 43.85
CA ASP A 145 -1.74 -11.84 42.52
C ASP A 145 -0.84 -11.28 41.40
N ILE A 146 -0.54 -12.11 40.38
CA ILE A 146 0.34 -11.73 39.27
C ILE A 146 -0.25 -10.61 38.44
N ARG A 147 -1.57 -10.59 38.23
CA ARG A 147 -2.22 -9.53 37.44
C ARG A 147 -2.06 -8.15 38.11
N GLU A 148 -2.19 -8.13 39.43
CA GLU A 148 -1.96 -6.91 40.20
C GLU A 148 -0.48 -6.52 40.23
N TYR A 149 0.42 -7.47 40.49
CA TYR A 149 1.86 -7.22 40.57
C TYR A 149 2.44 -6.64 39.28
N LEU A 150 2.03 -7.21 38.13
CA LEU A 150 2.46 -6.76 36.81
C LEU A 150 1.54 -5.71 36.17
N SER A 151 0.46 -5.31 36.87
CA SER A 151 -0.53 -4.37 36.34
C SER A 151 -1.08 -4.81 34.96
N LEU A 152 -1.50 -6.09 34.84
CA LEU A 152 -1.88 -6.70 33.56
C LEU A 152 -3.29 -6.33 33.08
N ASP A 153 -4.10 -5.65 33.90
CA ASP A 153 -5.38 -5.09 33.50
C ASP A 153 -5.20 -3.80 32.68
N ASP A 154 -4.42 -3.94 31.61
CA ASP A 154 -4.00 -2.90 30.69
C ASP A 154 -4.16 -3.35 29.24
N ALA A 155 -4.04 -2.43 28.32
CA ALA A 155 -4.00 -2.74 26.89
C ALA A 155 -2.89 -1.97 26.19
N SER A 156 -2.32 -2.58 25.19
CA SER A 156 -1.48 -1.93 24.20
C SER A 156 -2.37 -1.34 23.12
N ILE A 157 -2.29 -0.05 22.91
CA ILE A 157 -2.98 0.68 21.85
C ILE A 157 -1.96 0.99 20.77
N GLU A 158 -2.28 0.64 19.53
CA GLU A 158 -1.47 0.98 18.37
C GLU A 158 -2.16 2.04 17.53
N VAL A 159 -1.44 3.15 17.29
CA VAL A 159 -1.94 4.28 16.49
C VAL A 159 -1.09 4.40 15.23
N ASP A 160 -1.74 4.37 14.08
CA ASP A 160 -1.11 4.72 12.81
C ASP A 160 -1.11 6.24 12.64
N LEU A 161 0.07 6.80 12.44
CA LEU A 161 0.29 8.23 12.40
C LEU A 161 0.69 8.67 11.00
N THR A 162 -0.03 9.63 10.49
CA THR A 162 0.37 10.31 9.24
C THR A 162 1.72 11.01 9.39
N PRO A 163 2.51 11.15 8.32
CA PRO A 163 3.86 11.70 8.39
C PRO A 163 3.96 13.10 9.02
N ASN A 164 2.90 13.89 8.97
CA ASN A 164 2.83 15.22 9.58
C ASN A 164 2.68 15.19 11.11
N ARG A 165 2.30 14.04 11.71
CA ARG A 165 2.08 13.93 13.16
C ARG A 165 3.25 13.28 13.90
N GLY A 166 4.48 13.66 13.54
CA GLY A 166 5.70 13.22 14.22
C GLY A 166 5.74 13.53 15.71
N ASP A 167 5.08 14.60 16.15
CA ASP A 167 4.92 14.98 17.55
C ASP A 167 4.22 13.89 18.39
N CYS A 168 3.34 13.10 17.80
CA CYS A 168 2.62 12.02 18.46
C CYS A 168 3.39 10.67 18.46
N LEU A 169 4.62 10.61 17.94
CA LEU A 169 5.51 9.44 18.07
C LEU A 169 6.11 9.31 19.47
N SER A 170 5.44 9.90 20.47
CA SER A 170 5.81 9.84 21.88
C SER A 170 4.58 9.87 22.78
N LEU A 171 4.77 9.38 24.01
CA LEU A 171 3.73 9.45 25.03
C LEU A 171 3.40 10.90 25.41
N ALA A 172 4.42 11.76 25.46
CA ALA A 172 4.25 13.20 25.72
C ALA A 172 3.36 13.88 24.66
N GLY A 173 3.54 13.54 23.39
CA GLY A 173 2.72 14.04 22.28
C GLY A 173 1.28 13.52 22.35
N LEU A 174 1.11 12.22 22.56
CA LEU A 174 -0.22 11.61 22.71
C LEU A 174 -0.96 12.16 23.94
N ALA A 175 -0.26 12.37 25.05
CA ALA A 175 -0.86 12.97 26.25
C ALA A 175 -1.34 14.41 26.00
N ARG A 176 -0.60 15.19 25.23
CA ARG A 176 -0.99 16.54 24.82
C ARG A 176 -2.27 16.52 23.98
N GLU A 177 -2.33 15.60 23.02
CA GLU A 177 -3.54 15.41 22.20
C GLU A 177 -4.76 15.03 23.02
N VAL A 178 -4.64 14.03 23.88
CA VAL A 178 -5.72 13.61 24.77
C VAL A 178 -6.12 14.74 25.72
N GLY A 179 -5.15 15.48 26.22
CA GLY A 179 -5.39 16.67 27.05
C GLY A 179 -6.22 17.72 26.32
N ALA A 180 -5.89 18.00 25.05
CA ALA A 180 -6.61 18.94 24.20
C ALA A 180 -8.03 18.45 23.87
N LEU A 181 -8.19 17.17 23.54
CA LEU A 181 -9.48 16.56 23.17
C LEU A 181 -10.50 16.53 24.30
N TYR A 182 -10.01 16.36 25.55
CA TYR A 182 -10.88 16.20 26.72
C TYR A 182 -10.80 17.36 27.71
N ALA A 183 -10.06 18.41 27.39
CA ALA A 183 -9.74 19.50 28.32
C ALA A 183 -9.21 18.98 29.69
N ALA A 184 -8.42 17.91 29.64
CA ALA A 184 -7.86 17.25 30.81
C ALA A 184 -6.42 17.74 31.07
N PRO A 185 -6.02 17.92 32.34
CA PRO A 185 -4.66 18.35 32.66
C PRO A 185 -3.65 17.23 32.29
N VAL A 186 -2.54 17.63 31.67
CA VAL A 186 -1.41 16.77 31.39
C VAL A 186 -0.37 16.90 32.51
N VAL A 187 -0.05 15.78 33.13
CA VAL A 187 0.95 15.72 34.24
C VAL A 187 2.24 15.13 33.65
N ARG A 188 3.19 16.01 33.37
CA ARG A 188 4.54 15.58 32.94
C ARG A 188 5.36 15.09 34.13
N PRO A 189 6.18 14.04 33.97
CA PRO A 189 7.14 13.65 35.01
C PRO A 189 8.13 14.78 35.26
N ALA A 190 8.47 14.98 36.52
CA ALA A 190 9.51 15.95 36.89
C ALA A 190 10.89 15.40 36.47
N ILE A 191 11.58 16.10 35.58
CA ILE A 191 12.92 15.77 35.13
C ILE A 191 13.90 16.70 35.81
N ALA A 192 14.65 16.16 36.79
CA ALA A 192 15.63 16.93 37.49
C ALA A 192 16.95 17.01 36.71
N SER A 193 17.62 18.14 36.77
CA SER A 193 18.98 18.27 36.27
C SER A 193 19.94 17.44 37.13
N VAL A 194 20.76 16.64 36.47
CA VAL A 194 21.76 15.79 37.12
C VAL A 194 23.10 16.53 37.15
N PRO A 195 23.62 16.91 38.34
CA PRO A 195 24.88 17.64 38.44
C PRO A 195 26.06 16.76 37.98
N ALA A 196 27.07 17.42 37.39
CA ALA A 196 28.32 16.74 37.09
C ALA A 196 29.10 16.48 38.37
N VAL A 197 29.67 15.27 38.50
CA VAL A 197 30.52 14.86 39.63
C VAL A 197 31.98 14.65 39.25
N HIS A 198 32.29 14.73 37.95
CA HIS A 198 33.64 14.75 37.36
C HIS A 198 33.67 15.70 36.14
N ASP A 199 34.88 16.09 35.72
CA ASP A 199 35.08 17.07 34.63
C ASP A 199 35.42 16.43 33.29
N GLU A 200 35.33 15.11 33.14
CA GLU A 200 35.64 14.44 31.88
C GLU A 200 34.61 14.73 30.82
N VAL A 201 35.11 15.08 29.66
CA VAL A 201 34.35 15.37 28.46
C VAL A 201 34.96 14.68 27.23
N ARG A 202 34.19 14.48 26.20
CA ARG A 202 34.72 14.19 24.85
C ARG A 202 34.39 15.37 23.95
N SER A 203 35.40 15.82 23.20
CA SER A 203 35.17 16.90 22.23
C SER A 203 34.13 16.48 21.17
N VAL A 204 33.32 17.42 20.77
CA VAL A 204 32.33 17.20 19.68
C VAL A 204 32.57 18.25 18.60
N GLU A 205 32.91 17.78 17.39
CA GLU A 205 33.07 18.61 16.21
C GLU A 205 31.90 18.31 15.24
N VAL A 206 31.06 19.29 14.96
CA VAL A 206 30.01 19.18 13.96
C VAL A 206 30.51 19.78 12.65
N LEU A 207 30.93 18.91 11.73
CA LEU A 207 31.46 19.28 10.41
C LEU A 207 30.35 19.43 9.36
N ALA A 208 29.13 18.95 9.65
CA ALA A 208 27.94 19.08 8.82
C ALA A 208 26.80 19.78 9.59
N PRO A 209 26.97 21.08 9.92
CA PRO A 209 26.04 21.79 10.84
C PRO A 209 24.63 21.99 10.25
N ALA A 210 24.46 21.97 8.94
CA ALA A 210 23.13 22.00 8.31
C ALA A 210 22.37 20.67 8.51
N ALA A 211 23.08 19.52 8.55
CA ALA A 211 22.48 18.22 8.76
C ALA A 211 22.31 17.86 10.25
N CYS A 212 23.18 18.42 11.11
CA CYS A 212 23.12 18.27 12.57
C CYS A 212 23.26 19.65 13.25
N PRO A 213 22.20 20.44 13.34
CA PRO A 213 22.26 21.77 13.94
C PRO A 213 22.52 21.78 15.45
N ARG A 214 22.19 20.68 16.15
CA ARG A 214 22.37 20.57 17.59
C ARG A 214 22.81 19.16 17.98
N TYR A 215 23.89 19.06 18.75
CA TYR A 215 24.41 17.81 19.28
C TYR A 215 24.82 17.95 20.75
N LEU A 216 24.29 17.08 21.60
CA LEU A 216 24.64 16.97 23.00
C LEU A 216 25.33 15.64 23.27
N GLY A 217 26.35 15.67 24.08
CA GLY A 217 27.07 14.49 24.56
C GLY A 217 27.35 14.57 26.06
N ARG A 218 27.35 13.42 26.71
CA ARG A 218 27.65 13.32 28.14
C ARG A 218 28.45 12.07 28.42
N VAL A 219 29.56 12.18 29.13
CA VAL A 219 30.31 11.03 29.66
C VAL A 219 29.70 10.60 30.99
N ILE A 220 29.41 9.30 31.12
CA ILE A 220 28.95 8.69 32.39
C ILE A 220 29.89 7.52 32.69
N ARG A 221 30.56 7.58 33.83
CA ARG A 221 31.55 6.59 34.27
C ARG A 221 30.98 5.60 35.27
N ASN A 222 31.67 4.47 35.41
CA ASN A 222 31.44 3.49 36.44
C ASN A 222 29.99 2.91 36.41
N VAL A 223 29.40 2.78 35.22
CA VAL A 223 28.07 2.14 35.07
C VAL A 223 28.20 0.62 35.23
N ASP A 224 27.24 0.01 35.88
CA ASP A 224 27.12 -1.43 36.00
C ASP A 224 25.94 -1.96 35.14
N LEU A 225 26.24 -2.28 33.90
CA LEU A 225 25.23 -2.79 32.94
C LEU A 225 24.83 -4.26 33.21
N SER A 226 25.44 -4.92 34.22
CA SER A 226 24.98 -6.23 34.65
C SER A 226 23.71 -6.18 35.52
N LYS A 227 23.34 -5.00 35.99
CA LYS A 227 22.10 -4.79 36.74
C LYS A 227 20.90 -4.90 35.80
N PRO A 228 19.88 -5.65 36.17
CA PRO A 228 18.72 -5.82 35.32
C PRO A 228 17.90 -4.53 35.20
N THR A 229 17.31 -4.31 34.06
CA THR A 229 16.30 -3.27 33.86
C THR A 229 15.13 -3.52 34.82
N PRO A 230 14.64 -2.50 35.55
CA PRO A 230 13.49 -2.65 36.43
C PRO A 230 12.25 -3.15 35.69
N LEU A 231 11.50 -4.05 36.33
CA LEU A 231 10.36 -4.73 35.71
C LEU A 231 9.29 -3.77 35.17
N TRP A 232 9.05 -2.65 35.85
CA TRP A 232 8.10 -1.63 35.38
C TRP A 232 8.51 -1.02 34.02
N MET A 233 9.82 -0.88 33.76
CA MET A 233 10.34 -0.37 32.47
C MET A 233 10.24 -1.47 31.42
N VAL A 234 10.65 -2.70 31.75
CA VAL A 234 10.53 -3.87 30.85
C VAL A 234 9.08 -4.04 30.38
N GLU A 235 8.11 -3.94 31.30
CA GLU A 235 6.68 -4.07 30.98
C GLU A 235 6.16 -2.93 30.09
N ARG A 236 6.63 -1.68 30.28
CA ARG A 236 6.26 -0.56 29.41
C ARG A 236 6.84 -0.72 28.00
N LEU A 237 8.10 -1.14 27.89
CA LEU A 237 8.76 -1.43 26.63
C LEU A 237 8.04 -2.57 25.90
N ARG A 238 7.78 -3.68 26.59
CA ARG A 238 7.05 -4.82 26.04
C ARG A 238 5.68 -4.44 25.46
N ARG A 239 4.91 -3.63 26.20
CA ARG A 239 3.60 -3.15 25.73
C ARG A 239 3.70 -2.16 24.58
N ALA A 240 4.87 -1.58 24.37
CA ALA A 240 5.18 -0.75 23.20
C ALA A 240 5.83 -1.55 22.05
N ASP A 241 5.87 -2.90 22.15
CA ASP A 241 6.48 -3.81 21.19
C ASP A 241 8.01 -3.64 21.05
N VAL A 242 8.66 -3.17 22.11
CA VAL A 242 10.11 -3.01 22.17
C VAL A 242 10.68 -4.07 23.10
N ARG A 243 11.62 -4.86 22.57
CA ARG A 243 12.32 -5.89 23.33
C ARG A 243 13.33 -5.27 24.28
N SER A 244 13.28 -5.64 25.56
CA SER A 244 14.32 -5.31 26.53
C SER A 244 15.62 -6.07 26.22
N ILE A 245 16.76 -5.37 26.28
CA ILE A 245 18.08 -5.88 25.96
C ILE A 245 19.02 -5.75 27.15
N ASP A 246 19.32 -4.52 27.55
CA ASP A 246 20.10 -4.14 28.71
C ASP A 246 19.69 -2.76 29.23
N ALA A 247 20.12 -2.38 30.43
CA ALA A 247 19.67 -1.14 31.06
C ALA A 247 19.97 0.13 30.24
N ALA A 248 21.10 0.20 29.55
CA ALA A 248 21.42 1.41 28.74
C ALA A 248 20.54 1.52 27.49
N VAL A 249 20.39 0.45 26.75
CA VAL A 249 19.53 0.38 25.55
C VAL A 249 18.07 0.56 25.93
N ASP A 250 17.61 -0.08 27.00
CA ASP A 250 16.25 0.03 27.48
C ASP A 250 15.88 1.46 27.90
N ILE A 251 16.81 2.17 28.57
CA ILE A 251 16.62 3.56 28.95
C ILE A 251 16.56 4.46 27.73
N THR A 252 17.42 4.29 26.74
CA THR A 252 17.38 5.09 25.51
C THR A 252 16.06 4.88 24.75
N ASN A 253 15.59 3.64 24.64
CA ASN A 253 14.30 3.29 24.04
C ASN A 253 13.13 3.85 24.88
N TYR A 254 13.21 3.73 26.20
CA TYR A 254 12.17 4.24 27.09
C TYR A 254 12.01 5.77 26.94
N VAL A 255 13.10 6.53 26.94
CA VAL A 255 13.07 7.99 26.80
C VAL A 255 12.58 8.38 25.40
N MET A 256 12.98 7.65 24.38
CA MET A 256 12.47 7.84 23.03
C MET A 256 10.95 7.66 22.95
N LEU A 257 10.40 6.63 23.57
CA LEU A 257 8.94 6.39 23.63
C LEU A 257 8.25 7.41 24.55
N GLU A 258 8.86 7.77 25.67
CA GLU A 258 8.29 8.70 26.65
C GLU A 258 8.23 10.13 26.09
N LEU A 259 9.31 10.64 25.54
CA LEU A 259 9.49 12.06 25.17
C LEU A 259 9.51 12.31 23.66
N GLY A 260 9.89 11.32 22.84
CA GLY A 260 10.03 11.47 21.39
C GLY A 260 11.46 11.76 20.91
N GLN A 261 12.44 11.80 21.80
CA GLN A 261 13.85 12.02 21.46
C GLN A 261 14.60 10.70 21.41
N PRO A 262 15.05 10.24 20.23
CA PRO A 262 15.99 9.13 20.17
C PRO A 262 17.34 9.51 20.77
N LEU A 263 17.93 8.58 21.54
CA LEU A 263 19.25 8.70 22.12
C LEU A 263 20.09 7.49 21.71
N HIS A 264 21.41 7.63 21.82
CA HIS A 264 22.34 6.54 21.65
C HIS A 264 23.40 6.51 22.75
N ALA A 265 23.79 5.30 23.13
CA ALA A 265 24.86 5.07 24.11
C ALA A 265 26.03 4.36 23.43
N PHE A 266 27.19 5.03 23.39
CA PHE A 266 28.43 4.45 22.92
C PHE A 266 29.25 3.93 24.09
N ASP A 267 30.00 2.85 23.91
CA ASP A 267 31.08 2.46 24.78
C ASP A 267 32.21 3.50 24.67
N LEU A 268 32.51 4.18 25.77
CA LEU A 268 33.50 5.25 25.80
C LEU A 268 34.90 4.74 25.39
N ALA A 269 35.23 3.48 25.71
CA ALA A 269 36.52 2.87 25.39
C ALA A 269 36.70 2.65 23.86
N GLU A 270 35.63 2.55 23.13
CA GLU A 270 35.61 2.36 21.66
C GLU A 270 35.65 3.67 20.87
N ILE A 271 35.64 4.84 21.56
CA ILE A 271 35.74 6.17 20.93
C ILE A 271 37.19 6.62 20.91
N ASN A 272 37.78 6.73 19.73
CA ASN A 272 39.14 7.20 19.54
C ASN A 272 39.18 8.74 19.39
N GLY A 273 39.58 9.42 20.48
CA GLY A 273 39.63 10.88 20.55
C GLY A 273 38.28 11.51 20.89
N GLY A 274 37.71 12.23 19.94
CA GLY A 274 36.40 12.91 20.10
C GLY A 274 35.40 12.47 19.08
N ILE A 275 34.18 12.99 19.20
CA ILE A 275 33.09 12.74 18.23
C ILE A 275 33.19 13.76 17.09
N ARG A 276 32.98 13.27 15.86
CA ARG A 276 32.85 14.06 14.64
C ARG A 276 31.53 13.74 13.95
N VAL A 277 30.67 14.73 13.84
CA VAL A 277 29.43 14.59 13.06
C VAL A 277 29.70 15.12 11.65
N ARG A 278 29.76 14.22 10.67
CA ARG A 278 30.16 14.52 9.30
C ARG A 278 29.36 13.74 8.25
N MET A 279 29.49 14.15 7.02
CA MET A 279 29.06 13.28 5.91
C MET A 279 30.04 12.09 5.77
N ALA A 280 29.54 10.94 5.39
CA ALA A 280 30.38 9.75 5.16
C ALA A 280 31.28 9.93 3.94
N GLU A 281 32.38 9.19 3.90
CA GLU A 281 33.18 9.03 2.70
C GLU A 281 32.53 7.96 1.79
N GLU A 282 32.60 8.14 0.48
CA GLU A 282 32.01 7.18 -0.46
C GLU A 282 32.66 5.79 -0.32
N GLY A 283 31.82 4.78 -0.04
CA GLY A 283 32.28 3.42 0.17
C GLY A 283 32.87 3.11 1.54
N GLU A 284 32.85 4.06 2.48
CA GLU A 284 33.25 3.82 3.87
C GLU A 284 32.44 2.67 4.48
N LYS A 285 33.11 1.74 5.19
CA LYS A 285 32.49 0.53 5.72
C LYS A 285 32.06 0.73 7.16
N LEU A 286 30.86 0.23 7.48
CA LEU A 286 30.32 0.18 8.82
C LEU A 286 29.57 -1.14 9.03
N VAL A 287 29.88 -1.85 10.11
CA VAL A 287 29.09 -2.98 10.58
C VAL A 287 28.07 -2.45 11.58
N LEU A 288 26.80 -2.67 11.31
CA LEU A 288 25.68 -2.18 12.11
C LEU A 288 25.37 -3.12 13.29
N LEU A 289 24.57 -2.65 14.25
CA LEU A 289 24.16 -3.42 15.44
C LEU A 289 23.42 -4.73 15.11
N ASP A 290 22.85 -4.87 13.92
CA ASP A 290 22.20 -6.10 13.44
C ASP A 290 23.19 -7.07 12.74
N GLY A 291 24.49 -6.73 12.71
CA GLY A 291 25.55 -7.52 12.05
C GLY A 291 25.67 -7.29 10.55
N GLN A 292 24.84 -6.44 9.94
CA GLN A 292 24.95 -6.11 8.52
C GLN A 292 26.14 -5.18 8.25
N GLU A 293 27.05 -5.56 7.34
CA GLU A 293 28.06 -4.66 6.81
C GLU A 293 27.48 -3.82 5.67
N VAL A 294 27.53 -2.50 5.80
CA VAL A 294 27.08 -1.56 4.78
C VAL A 294 28.25 -0.77 4.19
N SER A 295 28.13 -0.39 2.92
CA SER A 295 29.00 0.59 2.27
C SER A 295 28.30 1.94 2.29
N LEU A 296 28.83 2.90 3.03
CA LEU A 296 28.25 4.21 3.20
C LEU A 296 28.35 5.03 1.91
N ARG A 297 27.37 5.87 1.68
CA ARG A 297 27.31 6.81 0.58
C ARG A 297 27.69 8.20 1.05
N SER A 298 28.29 9.00 0.20
CA SER A 298 28.72 10.36 0.52
C SER A 298 27.61 11.33 0.94
N ASP A 299 26.34 10.96 0.69
CA ASP A 299 25.14 11.71 1.10
C ASP A 299 24.57 11.24 2.46
N THR A 300 25.27 10.39 3.19
CA THR A 300 24.85 9.85 4.49
C THR A 300 25.54 10.58 5.62
N LEU A 301 24.76 11.09 6.58
CA LEU A 301 25.27 11.67 7.81
C LEU A 301 25.71 10.56 8.76
N VAL A 302 26.89 10.69 9.33
CA VAL A 302 27.45 9.72 10.28
C VAL A 302 27.93 10.39 11.56
N ILE A 303 27.81 9.66 12.66
CA ILE A 303 28.57 9.91 13.87
C ILE A 303 29.87 9.14 13.73
N ALA A 304 30.98 9.81 13.81
CA ALA A 304 32.32 9.24 13.66
C ALA A 304 33.21 9.64 14.84
N ASP A 305 34.29 8.92 15.02
CA ASP A 305 35.42 9.38 15.82
C ASP A 305 36.54 9.95 14.92
N HIS A 306 37.75 10.05 15.41
CA HIS A 306 38.88 10.55 14.64
C HIS A 306 39.40 9.52 13.60
N THR A 307 38.90 8.28 13.60
CA THR A 307 39.42 7.16 12.81
C THR A 307 38.36 6.51 11.91
N ARG A 308 37.12 6.43 12.35
CA ARG A 308 36.05 5.66 11.65
C ARG A 308 34.65 6.19 11.92
N ALA A 309 33.69 5.79 11.09
CA ALA A 309 32.27 5.94 11.39
C ALA A 309 31.86 4.99 12.54
N LEU A 310 31.05 5.50 13.47
CA LEU A 310 30.52 4.78 14.63
C LEU A 310 29.03 4.46 14.50
N ALA A 311 28.29 5.31 13.77
CA ALA A 311 26.84 5.13 13.56
C ALA A 311 26.39 5.86 12.28
N ILE A 312 25.32 5.39 11.67
CA ILE A 312 24.52 6.19 10.75
C ILE A 312 23.62 7.09 11.60
N ALA A 313 23.87 8.40 11.55
CA ALA A 313 23.20 9.39 12.39
C ALA A 313 21.67 9.31 12.27
N GLY A 314 20.99 9.20 13.40
CA GLY A 314 19.54 9.09 13.46
C GLY A 314 18.92 7.81 12.88
N VAL A 315 19.74 6.82 12.53
CA VAL A 315 19.27 5.55 11.93
C VAL A 315 19.66 4.35 12.79
N MET A 316 20.96 4.02 12.84
CA MET A 316 21.43 2.83 13.55
C MET A 316 22.90 2.95 13.97
N GLY A 317 23.21 2.52 15.19
CA GLY A 317 24.56 2.42 15.72
C GLY A 317 25.39 1.32 15.04
N GLY A 318 26.71 1.45 15.15
CA GLY A 318 27.66 0.41 14.75
C GLY A 318 27.87 -0.63 15.85
N GLU A 319 28.08 -1.89 15.45
CA GLU A 319 28.29 -3.03 16.37
C GLU A 319 29.48 -2.80 17.31
N HIS A 320 30.58 -2.32 16.77
CA HIS A 320 31.84 -2.18 17.53
C HIS A 320 31.88 -0.98 18.49
N SER A 321 30.98 -0.04 18.35
CA SER A 321 30.88 1.16 19.21
C SER A 321 29.72 1.11 20.19
N GLY A 322 28.87 0.09 20.07
CA GLY A 322 27.74 -0.12 20.98
C GLY A 322 28.17 -0.59 22.35
N VAL A 323 27.30 -0.37 23.34
CA VAL A 323 27.50 -0.87 24.71
C VAL A 323 27.44 -2.38 24.79
N ASN A 324 28.21 -2.97 25.70
CA ASN A 324 28.21 -4.41 25.96
C ASN A 324 28.13 -4.66 27.48
N THR A 325 27.17 -5.46 27.92
CA THR A 325 26.91 -5.73 29.35
C THR A 325 28.09 -6.30 30.12
N ALA A 326 28.96 -7.06 29.44
CA ALA A 326 30.12 -7.70 30.08
C ALA A 326 31.32 -6.77 30.23
N THR A 327 31.55 -5.88 29.27
CA THR A 327 32.80 -5.14 29.14
C THR A 327 32.66 -3.65 29.39
N THR A 328 31.56 -3.02 28.99
CA THR A 328 31.35 -1.57 29.11
C THR A 328 31.22 -1.14 30.56
N ARG A 329 32.00 -0.13 30.92
CA ARG A 329 32.00 0.52 32.27
C ARG A 329 31.76 2.02 32.20
N ASP A 330 32.13 2.62 31.12
CA ASP A 330 31.97 4.04 30.84
C ASP A 330 31.25 4.23 29.53
N ILE A 331 30.28 5.14 29.50
CA ILE A 331 29.48 5.38 28.29
C ILE A 331 29.59 6.84 27.86
N PHE A 332 29.45 7.08 26.58
CA PHE A 332 29.16 8.39 26.01
C PHE A 332 27.70 8.39 25.52
N LEU A 333 26.86 9.16 26.21
CA LEU A 333 25.44 9.29 25.87
C LEU A 333 25.26 10.42 24.87
N GLU A 334 24.56 10.15 23.76
CA GLU A 334 24.22 11.08 22.70
C GLU A 334 22.75 11.48 22.76
N SER A 335 22.49 12.80 22.58
CA SER A 335 21.17 13.34 22.30
C SER A 335 21.30 14.45 21.25
N ALA A 336 20.74 14.26 20.05
CA ALA A 336 20.98 15.18 18.95
C ALA A 336 19.69 15.58 18.24
N PHE A 337 19.75 16.70 17.55
CA PHE A 337 18.77 17.08 16.53
C PHE A 337 19.41 16.96 15.15
N PHE A 338 18.83 16.10 14.32
CA PHE A 338 19.21 15.97 12.91
C PHE A 338 18.12 16.57 12.03
N ASP A 339 18.52 17.25 10.97
CA ASP A 339 17.61 17.80 9.99
C ASP A 339 16.82 16.68 9.30
N GLN A 340 15.51 16.86 9.14
CA GLN A 340 14.61 15.85 8.56
C GLN A 340 15.05 15.40 7.17
N ILE A 341 15.50 16.35 6.31
CA ILE A 341 15.90 16.05 4.92
C ILE A 341 17.20 15.25 4.92
N ALA A 342 18.10 15.50 5.87
CA ALA A 342 19.37 14.77 5.98
C ALA A 342 19.16 13.29 6.32
N VAL A 343 18.09 12.95 7.08
CA VAL A 343 17.78 11.58 7.49
C VAL A 343 16.75 10.90 6.57
N ALA A 344 15.88 11.67 5.93
CA ALA A 344 14.79 11.15 5.12
C ALA A 344 15.26 10.17 4.04
N GLY A 345 14.69 8.96 4.04
CA GLY A 345 14.99 7.90 3.08
C GLY A 345 16.34 7.20 3.27
N LYS A 346 17.20 7.66 4.20
CA LYS A 346 18.52 7.03 4.42
C LYS A 346 18.39 5.60 4.96
N ALA A 347 17.57 5.39 5.98
CA ALA A 347 17.30 4.05 6.48
C ALA A 347 16.89 3.09 5.35
N ARG A 348 15.92 3.49 4.54
CA ARG A 348 15.43 2.68 3.40
C ARG A 348 16.52 2.39 2.36
N SER A 349 17.43 3.35 2.11
CA SER A 349 18.52 3.16 1.15
C SER A 349 19.52 2.07 1.56
N TYR A 350 19.56 1.72 2.84
CA TYR A 350 20.34 0.62 3.42
C TYR A 350 19.49 -0.62 3.76
N GLY A 351 18.21 -0.65 3.38
CA GLY A 351 17.30 -1.74 3.72
C GLY A 351 16.86 -1.76 5.17
N LEU A 352 16.98 -0.62 5.88
CA LEU A 352 16.67 -0.49 7.30
C LEU A 352 15.34 0.22 7.53
N HIS A 353 14.74 -0.08 8.66
CA HIS A 353 13.61 0.65 9.24
C HIS A 353 13.76 0.61 10.77
N THR A 354 13.98 1.77 11.40
CA THR A 354 14.20 1.86 12.85
C THR A 354 13.28 2.89 13.48
N ASP A 355 13.00 2.71 14.78
CA ASP A 355 12.22 3.66 15.54
C ASP A 355 12.86 5.06 15.62
N ALA A 356 14.19 5.14 15.60
CA ALA A 356 14.93 6.40 15.55
C ALA A 356 14.73 7.09 14.19
N SER A 357 14.98 6.37 13.08
CA SER A 357 14.82 6.95 11.73
C SER A 357 13.38 7.38 11.46
N HIS A 358 12.41 6.59 11.93
CA HIS A 358 10.98 6.90 11.79
C HIS A 358 10.61 8.24 12.46
N ARG A 359 11.26 8.59 13.58
CA ARG A 359 11.08 9.87 14.28
C ARG A 359 11.83 11.01 13.60
N TYR A 360 13.11 10.82 13.30
CA TYR A 360 13.89 11.87 12.67
C TYR A 360 13.41 12.26 11.26
N GLU A 361 12.94 11.31 10.48
CA GLU A 361 12.34 11.57 9.16
C GLU A 361 11.07 12.42 9.24
N ARG A 362 10.36 12.38 10.38
CA ARG A 362 9.12 13.15 10.61
C ARG A 362 9.31 14.41 11.43
N GLY A 363 10.48 14.58 12.02
CA GLY A 363 10.85 15.70 12.88
C GLY A 363 10.88 15.35 14.37
N VAL A 364 11.99 15.69 14.99
CA VAL A 364 12.21 15.62 16.43
C VAL A 364 12.34 17.03 16.96
N ASP A 365 11.78 17.31 18.13
CA ASP A 365 11.84 18.64 18.75
C ASP A 365 13.28 19.05 19.06
N TRP A 366 13.79 20.08 18.37
CA TRP A 366 15.17 20.54 18.54
C TRP A 366 15.45 21.15 19.93
N GLN A 367 14.43 21.47 20.72
CA GLN A 367 14.57 21.97 22.08
C GLN A 367 14.61 20.86 23.14
N LEU A 368 14.19 19.66 22.78
CA LEU A 368 14.02 18.53 23.70
C LEU A 368 15.33 17.83 24.09
N ALA A 369 16.37 17.94 23.26
CA ALA A 369 17.61 17.16 23.41
C ALA A 369 18.25 17.23 24.81
N ARG A 370 18.22 18.39 25.46
CA ARG A 370 18.77 18.56 26.82
C ARG A 370 17.89 17.88 27.88
N GLU A 371 16.57 18.05 27.80
CA GLU A 371 15.63 17.42 28.75
C GLU A 371 15.71 15.90 28.67
N ALA A 372 15.80 15.36 27.45
CA ALA A 372 15.97 13.92 27.23
C ALA A 372 17.31 13.39 27.76
N MET A 373 18.39 14.12 27.58
CA MET A 373 19.71 13.81 28.13
C MET A 373 19.67 13.74 29.67
N GLU A 374 19.05 14.72 30.34
CA GLU A 374 18.90 14.70 31.79
C GLU A 374 18.01 13.55 32.25
N ARG A 375 16.92 13.27 31.55
CA ARG A 375 16.01 12.13 31.84
C ARG A 375 16.73 10.80 31.75
N ALA A 376 17.45 10.58 30.65
CA ALA A 376 18.21 9.34 30.45
C ALA A 376 19.32 9.17 31.45
N THR A 377 20.05 10.27 31.76
CA THR A 377 21.12 10.26 32.79
C THR A 377 20.56 9.90 34.16
N GLY A 378 19.46 10.54 34.60
CA GLY A 378 18.83 10.21 35.87
C GLY A 378 18.45 8.75 36.00
N LEU A 379 17.78 8.20 34.97
CA LEU A 379 17.42 6.78 34.94
C LEU A 379 18.64 5.85 34.95
N LEU A 380 19.70 6.18 34.21
CA LEU A 380 20.95 5.41 34.22
C LEU A 380 21.56 5.35 35.61
N LEU A 381 21.73 6.49 36.27
CA LEU A 381 22.30 6.55 37.60
C LEU A 381 21.45 5.77 38.63
N ASP A 382 20.13 5.89 38.54
CA ASP A 382 19.21 5.18 39.43
C ASP A 382 19.28 3.65 39.25
N ILE A 383 19.46 3.17 38.03
CA ILE A 383 19.40 1.73 37.69
C ILE A 383 20.81 1.12 37.75
N THR A 384 21.76 1.71 37.03
CA THR A 384 23.11 1.13 36.90
C THR A 384 24.11 1.68 37.91
N GLY A 385 23.79 2.78 38.57
CA GLY A 385 24.77 3.60 39.28
C GLY A 385 25.63 4.38 38.28
N GLY A 386 26.76 4.85 38.75
CA GLY A 386 27.72 5.58 37.93
C GLY A 386 27.87 7.04 38.33
N GLU A 387 28.69 7.75 37.60
CA GLU A 387 29.10 9.15 37.84
C GLU A 387 28.94 9.94 36.54
N ALA A 388 28.12 11.01 36.57
CA ALA A 388 27.88 11.82 35.39
C ALA A 388 28.86 12.97 35.26
N GLY A 389 29.44 13.17 34.07
CA GLY A 389 30.21 14.36 33.73
C GLY A 389 29.32 15.54 33.28
N PRO A 390 29.89 16.67 32.86
CA PRO A 390 29.12 17.77 32.33
C PRO A 390 28.52 17.43 30.95
N ILE A 391 27.37 18.03 30.64
CA ILE A 391 26.81 17.98 29.30
C ILE A 391 27.61 18.94 28.40
N ILE A 392 28.12 18.41 27.29
CA ILE A 392 28.68 19.22 26.22
C ILE A 392 27.56 19.45 25.20
N GLU A 393 27.46 20.66 24.70
CA GLU A 393 26.49 21.05 23.71
C GLU A 393 27.14 21.85 22.57
N THR A 394 26.99 21.40 21.36
CA THR A 394 27.39 22.12 20.15
C THR A 394 26.13 22.50 19.39
N VAL A 395 25.95 23.80 19.11
CA VAL A 395 24.77 24.35 18.44
C VAL A 395 25.20 25.23 17.27
N SER A 396 24.52 25.09 16.14
CA SER A 396 24.61 26.02 15.03
C SER A 396 23.27 26.75 14.87
N GLU A 397 23.18 27.89 15.53
CA GLU A 397 21.96 28.72 15.63
C GLU A 397 21.37 29.06 14.26
N GLN A 398 22.21 29.31 13.24
CA GLN A 398 21.78 29.66 11.90
C GLN A 398 21.08 28.51 11.14
N HIS A 399 21.25 27.26 11.58
CA HIS A 399 20.65 26.07 10.96
C HIS A 399 19.52 25.47 11.80
N LEU A 400 19.26 25.98 13.00
CA LEU A 400 18.07 25.57 13.74
C LEU A 400 16.81 26.03 13.01
N PRO A 401 15.73 25.23 13.02
CA PRO A 401 14.47 25.60 12.43
C PRO A 401 13.94 26.93 13.03
N SER A 402 13.48 27.81 12.16
CA SER A 402 12.83 29.07 12.54
C SER A 402 11.43 29.08 11.93
N ILE A 403 10.42 29.07 12.79
CA ILE A 403 9.03 29.10 12.36
C ILE A 403 8.50 30.52 12.59
N ALA A 404 8.08 31.18 11.49
CA ALA A 404 7.47 32.50 11.58
C ALA A 404 6.07 32.40 12.21
N PRO A 405 5.66 33.35 13.04
CA PRO A 405 4.29 33.40 13.56
C PRO A 405 3.27 33.48 12.42
N ILE A 406 2.15 32.78 12.60
CA ILE A 406 1.08 32.68 11.60
C ILE A 406 -0.08 33.59 12.01
N THR A 407 -0.61 34.36 11.05
CA THR A 407 -1.84 35.11 11.25
C THR A 407 -3.05 34.23 10.96
N LEU A 408 -3.91 34.03 11.96
CA LEU A 408 -5.16 33.30 11.84
C LEU A 408 -6.34 34.27 11.82
N ARG A 409 -7.25 34.09 10.85
CA ARG A 409 -8.41 34.99 10.66
C ARG A 409 -9.71 34.28 10.88
N ALA A 410 -10.61 34.83 11.71
CA ALA A 410 -11.95 34.29 11.99
C ALA A 410 -12.77 34.12 10.70
N GLN A 411 -12.69 35.08 9.78
CA GLN A 411 -13.33 34.98 8.48
C GLN A 411 -12.88 33.76 7.67
N ARG A 412 -11.57 33.43 7.72
CA ARG A 412 -11.03 32.28 7.03
C ARG A 412 -11.47 30.98 7.66
N ILE A 413 -11.53 30.91 8.99
CA ILE A 413 -12.10 29.77 9.73
C ILE A 413 -13.53 29.51 9.26
N THR A 414 -14.39 30.56 9.27
CA THR A 414 -15.78 30.47 8.82
C THR A 414 -15.91 30.01 7.37
N GLN A 415 -15.07 30.53 6.50
CA GLN A 415 -15.07 30.17 5.08
C GLN A 415 -14.69 28.69 4.85
N MET A 416 -13.71 28.19 5.59
CA MET A 416 -13.21 26.81 5.43
C MET A 416 -14.10 25.79 6.12
N LEU A 417 -14.54 26.06 7.36
CA LEU A 417 -15.33 25.12 8.15
C LEU A 417 -16.86 25.22 7.90
N GLY A 418 -17.27 26.29 7.24
CA GLY A 418 -18.70 26.53 6.94
C GLY A 418 -19.52 27.00 8.14
N MET A 419 -18.89 27.35 9.26
CA MET A 419 -19.54 27.84 10.48
C MET A 419 -18.65 28.86 11.18
N GLU A 420 -19.26 29.75 11.94
CA GLU A 420 -18.53 30.62 12.85
C GLU A 420 -18.11 29.83 14.09
N MET A 421 -16.87 30.06 14.54
CA MET A 421 -16.35 29.48 15.78
C MET A 421 -16.10 30.61 16.77
N ASP A 422 -16.52 30.39 18.02
CA ASP A 422 -16.31 31.37 19.09
C ASP A 422 -14.80 31.62 19.29
N SER A 423 -14.41 32.89 19.46
CA SER A 423 -13.02 33.30 19.71
C SER A 423 -12.41 32.59 20.92
N ALA A 424 -13.17 32.45 22.00
CA ALA A 424 -12.70 31.75 23.21
C ALA A 424 -12.45 30.25 22.94
N GLU A 425 -13.23 29.62 22.07
CA GLU A 425 -13.04 28.21 21.68
C GLU A 425 -11.81 28.06 20.79
N VAL A 426 -11.57 28.98 19.84
CA VAL A 426 -10.35 29.02 19.01
C VAL A 426 -9.11 29.10 19.90
N GLU A 427 -9.09 30.07 20.82
CA GLU A 427 -7.98 30.27 21.75
C GLU A 427 -7.76 29.06 22.66
N ARG A 428 -8.84 28.48 23.19
CA ARG A 428 -8.80 27.29 24.04
C ARG A 428 -8.19 26.08 23.32
N LEU A 429 -8.68 25.77 22.12
CA LEU A 429 -8.24 24.59 21.35
C LEU A 429 -6.77 24.69 20.96
N LEU A 430 -6.35 25.82 20.42
CA LEU A 430 -4.97 25.98 19.98
C LEU A 430 -3.99 26.04 21.16
N SER A 431 -4.36 26.74 22.24
CA SER A 431 -3.53 26.78 23.46
C SER A 431 -3.38 25.41 24.10
N ALA A 432 -4.42 24.56 24.07
CA ALA A 432 -4.36 23.19 24.59
C ALA A 432 -3.36 22.30 23.86
N LEU A 433 -3.07 22.58 22.58
CA LEU A 433 -2.03 21.93 21.80
C LEU A 433 -0.62 22.50 22.05
N GLY A 434 -0.50 23.56 22.87
CA GLY A 434 0.78 24.21 23.17
C GLY A 434 1.14 25.35 22.20
N LEU A 435 0.23 25.79 21.32
CA LEU A 435 0.46 26.97 20.49
C LEU A 435 0.25 28.23 21.34
N ALA A 436 1.16 29.19 21.22
CA ALA A 436 0.99 30.48 21.88
C ALA A 436 0.17 31.40 20.97
N ILE A 437 -1.03 31.74 21.43
CA ILE A 437 -1.99 32.54 20.67
C ILE A 437 -2.23 33.89 21.35
N SER A 438 -2.26 34.97 20.58
CA SER A 438 -2.53 36.32 21.03
C SER A 438 -3.43 37.06 20.04
N ALA A 439 -4.33 37.88 20.54
CA ALA A 439 -5.19 38.71 19.68
C ALA A 439 -4.35 39.74 18.90
N ASP A 440 -4.59 39.86 17.60
CA ASP A 440 -3.93 40.78 16.68
C ASP A 440 -4.97 41.60 15.88
N GLY A 441 -5.83 42.30 16.60
CA GLY A 441 -6.96 43.06 16.02
C GLY A 441 -8.29 42.32 16.09
N ALA A 442 -9.34 42.91 15.51
CA ALA A 442 -10.67 42.34 15.53
C ALA A 442 -10.79 41.11 14.62
N GLY A 443 -11.02 39.92 15.23
CA GLY A 443 -11.18 38.68 14.53
C GLY A 443 -9.92 38.12 13.87
N GLN A 444 -8.74 38.48 14.43
CA GLN A 444 -7.45 37.97 14.02
C GLN A 444 -6.60 37.61 15.23
N TRP A 445 -5.78 36.57 15.06
CA TRP A 445 -4.82 36.12 16.06
C TRP A 445 -3.44 35.95 15.42
N ARG A 446 -2.43 36.26 16.20
CA ARG A 446 -1.06 35.90 15.96
C ARG A 446 -0.78 34.59 16.72
N VAL A 447 -0.37 33.55 16.01
CA VAL A 447 -0.09 32.23 16.57
C VAL A 447 1.38 31.91 16.40
N GLU A 448 2.06 31.60 17.53
CA GLU A 448 3.42 31.09 17.54
C GLU A 448 3.40 29.58 17.66
N VAL A 449 4.11 28.91 16.75
CA VAL A 449 4.14 27.46 16.63
C VAL A 449 5.25 26.89 17.51
N PRO A 450 4.99 25.91 18.37
CA PRO A 450 6.02 25.29 19.20
C PRO A 450 6.99 24.44 18.39
N SER A 451 8.21 24.23 18.93
CA SER A 451 9.30 23.52 18.27
C SER A 451 9.03 22.05 17.90
N PHE A 452 8.04 21.43 18.50
CA PHE A 452 7.65 20.03 18.21
C PHE A 452 6.60 19.90 17.09
N ARG A 453 6.10 20.97 16.49
CA ARG A 453 5.11 20.97 15.41
C ARG A 453 5.76 21.41 14.11
N PHE A 454 6.38 20.47 13.39
CA PHE A 454 7.04 20.70 12.10
C PHE A 454 6.06 20.85 10.93
N ASP A 455 4.83 20.41 11.11
CA ASP A 455 3.76 20.37 10.12
C ASP A 455 3.01 21.70 9.99
N ILE A 456 3.03 22.56 11.01
CA ILE A 456 2.27 23.81 11.05
C ILE A 456 3.11 24.96 10.50
N SER A 457 2.78 25.44 9.31
CA SER A 457 3.44 26.58 8.66
C SER A 457 2.49 27.55 7.99
N LEU A 458 1.24 27.16 7.78
CA LEU A 458 0.22 27.94 7.07
C LEU A 458 -1.02 28.17 7.95
N GLU A 459 -1.81 29.19 7.60
CA GLU A 459 -3.11 29.47 8.25
C GLU A 459 -4.06 28.27 8.16
N VAL A 460 -4.02 27.51 7.07
CA VAL A 460 -4.88 26.34 6.87
C VAL A 460 -4.53 25.20 7.81
N ASP A 461 -3.27 25.05 8.20
CA ASP A 461 -2.84 24.03 9.16
C ASP A 461 -3.45 24.29 10.55
N LEU A 462 -3.53 25.56 10.94
CA LEU A 462 -4.22 25.96 12.19
C LEU A 462 -5.73 25.69 12.12
N ILE A 463 -6.34 25.89 10.95
CA ILE A 463 -7.77 25.61 10.74
C ILE A 463 -8.03 24.09 10.76
N GLU A 464 -7.10 23.27 10.28
CA GLU A 464 -7.16 21.80 10.40
C GLU A 464 -7.16 21.40 11.89
N GLU A 465 -6.25 21.95 12.68
CA GLU A 465 -6.19 21.69 14.12
C GLU A 465 -7.52 22.03 14.83
N LEU A 466 -8.11 23.16 14.48
CA LEU A 466 -9.44 23.54 15.00
C LEU A 466 -10.52 22.54 14.57
N ALA A 467 -10.52 22.13 13.30
CA ALA A 467 -11.54 21.21 12.77
C ALA A 467 -11.49 19.84 13.43
N ARG A 468 -10.27 19.25 13.55
CA ARG A 468 -10.10 17.90 14.12
C ARG A 468 -10.39 17.85 15.62
N LEU A 469 -9.97 18.85 16.40
CA LEU A 469 -10.25 18.93 17.85
C LEU A 469 -11.70 19.25 18.14
N TYR A 470 -12.31 20.18 17.39
CA TYR A 470 -13.75 20.45 17.46
C TYR A 470 -14.55 19.20 17.13
N GLY A 471 -14.10 18.44 16.14
CA GLY A 471 -14.67 17.18 15.66
C GLY A 471 -15.34 17.31 14.31
N TYR A 472 -14.84 16.58 13.31
CA TYR A 472 -15.38 16.60 11.94
C TYR A 472 -16.87 16.27 11.84
N ASN A 473 -17.36 15.38 12.72
CA ASN A 473 -18.78 15.01 12.79
C ASN A 473 -19.71 16.11 13.33
N ARG A 474 -19.14 17.18 13.88
CA ARG A 474 -19.88 18.36 14.36
C ARG A 474 -19.90 19.51 13.35
N LEU A 475 -19.10 19.41 12.29
CA LEU A 475 -19.07 20.41 11.24
C LEU A 475 -20.33 20.31 10.38
N PRO A 476 -20.92 21.45 9.94
CA PRO A 476 -22.13 21.45 9.14
C PRO A 476 -21.86 20.88 7.74
N VAL A 477 -22.73 19.97 7.30
CA VAL A 477 -22.74 19.52 5.91
C VAL A 477 -23.41 20.60 5.05
N ARG A 478 -22.68 21.18 4.12
CA ARG A 478 -23.20 22.19 3.20
C ARG A 478 -23.10 21.69 1.77
N TYR A 479 -24.20 21.83 1.03
CA TYR A 479 -24.19 21.57 -0.40
C TYR A 479 -23.57 22.73 -1.15
N PRO A 480 -22.67 22.47 -2.12
CA PRO A 480 -22.10 23.52 -2.95
C PRO A 480 -23.20 24.15 -3.79
N GLN A 481 -23.21 25.48 -3.86
CA GLN A 481 -24.04 26.21 -4.81
C GLN A 481 -23.19 26.55 -6.03
N ALA A 482 -23.57 26.04 -7.18
CA ALA A 482 -22.89 26.31 -8.44
C ALA A 482 -23.91 26.65 -9.54
N ARG A 483 -23.53 27.52 -10.47
CA ARG A 483 -24.23 27.63 -11.74
C ARG A 483 -23.96 26.39 -12.55
N LEU A 484 -24.96 25.55 -12.73
CA LEU A 484 -24.90 24.45 -13.65
C LEU A 484 -25.12 24.98 -15.08
N ALA A 485 -24.10 24.92 -15.89
CA ALA A 485 -24.19 25.10 -17.33
C ALA A 485 -24.18 23.70 -17.96
N PRO A 486 -25.35 23.12 -18.33
CA PRO A 486 -25.36 21.82 -19.00
C PRO A 486 -24.58 21.94 -20.30
N GLN A 487 -23.55 21.09 -20.45
CA GLN A 487 -22.90 20.94 -21.73
C GLN A 487 -23.72 19.95 -22.56
N ALA A 488 -24.06 20.33 -23.77
CA ALA A 488 -24.70 19.42 -24.70
C ALA A 488 -23.76 18.24 -24.96
N LYS A 489 -24.25 17.01 -24.74
CA LYS A 489 -23.53 15.79 -25.10
C LYS A 489 -23.49 15.74 -26.63
N ALA A 490 -22.32 15.47 -27.20
CA ALA A 490 -22.18 15.29 -28.63
C ALA A 490 -23.01 14.05 -29.06
N GLU A 491 -24.05 14.25 -29.86
CA GLU A 491 -24.93 13.14 -30.33
C GLU A 491 -24.19 12.12 -31.19
N ALA A 492 -23.18 12.59 -31.93
CA ALA A 492 -22.32 11.74 -32.76
C ALA A 492 -21.21 11.03 -31.98
N ARG A 493 -21.40 10.77 -30.69
CA ARG A 493 -20.38 10.12 -29.87
C ARG A 493 -21.02 9.08 -28.95
N SER A 494 -20.48 7.86 -28.98
CA SER A 494 -20.83 6.81 -28.04
C SER A 494 -19.95 6.86 -26.79
N ASP A 495 -20.56 6.63 -25.63
CA ASP A 495 -19.85 6.50 -24.38
C ASP A 495 -19.37 5.08 -24.13
N LEU A 496 -18.26 4.92 -23.44
CA LEU A 496 -17.71 3.61 -23.05
C LEU A 496 -18.74 2.71 -22.32
N PRO A 497 -19.58 3.19 -21.40
CA PRO A 497 -20.61 2.37 -20.77
C PRO A 497 -21.60 1.74 -21.75
N GLU A 498 -21.88 2.40 -22.86
CA GLU A 498 -22.79 1.90 -23.91
C GLU A 498 -22.13 0.80 -24.72
N LEU A 499 -20.86 0.98 -25.08
CA LEU A 499 -20.07 -0.05 -25.76
C LEU A 499 -19.89 -1.31 -24.90
N ARG A 500 -19.68 -1.14 -23.58
CA ARG A 500 -19.63 -2.25 -22.62
C ARG A 500 -20.97 -3.01 -22.61
N ARG A 501 -22.09 -2.31 -22.52
CA ARG A 501 -23.42 -2.93 -22.56
C ARG A 501 -23.69 -3.68 -23.85
N LEU A 502 -23.23 -3.13 -24.97
CA LEU A 502 -23.32 -3.81 -26.27
C LEU A 502 -22.56 -5.15 -26.25
N LEU A 503 -21.31 -5.16 -25.81
CA LEU A 503 -20.52 -6.40 -25.75
C LEU A 503 -21.12 -7.42 -24.77
N VAL A 504 -21.60 -6.96 -23.61
CA VAL A 504 -22.33 -7.82 -22.65
C VAL A 504 -23.57 -8.44 -23.30
N ALA A 505 -24.36 -7.64 -24.04
CA ALA A 505 -25.53 -8.15 -24.78
C ALA A 505 -25.16 -9.16 -25.87
N ARG A 506 -23.94 -9.10 -26.41
CA ARG A 506 -23.37 -10.08 -27.35
C ARG A 506 -22.73 -11.29 -26.67
N GLY A 507 -22.86 -11.39 -25.34
CA GLY A 507 -22.44 -12.55 -24.56
C GLY A 507 -20.97 -12.51 -24.11
N TYR A 508 -20.35 -11.35 -24.12
CA TYR A 508 -19.01 -11.13 -23.49
C TYR A 508 -19.13 -10.83 -22.02
N GLN A 509 -18.09 -11.16 -21.28
CA GLN A 509 -17.87 -10.77 -19.89
C GLN A 509 -16.71 -9.77 -19.80
N GLU A 510 -16.87 -8.70 -19.05
CA GLU A 510 -15.79 -7.76 -18.83
C GLU A 510 -14.72 -8.37 -17.94
N ALA A 511 -13.47 -8.24 -18.35
CA ALA A 511 -12.30 -8.58 -17.56
C ALA A 511 -11.48 -7.32 -17.28
N ILE A 512 -10.83 -7.28 -16.14
CA ILE A 512 -9.86 -6.25 -15.79
C ILE A 512 -8.55 -6.98 -15.50
N THR A 513 -7.57 -6.77 -16.37
CA THR A 513 -6.27 -7.43 -16.25
C THR A 513 -5.18 -6.43 -15.85
N TYR A 514 -4.07 -6.93 -15.33
CA TYR A 514 -2.95 -6.06 -14.94
C TYR A 514 -2.33 -5.36 -16.15
N SER A 515 -1.95 -4.09 -15.94
CA SER A 515 -1.15 -3.33 -16.91
C SER A 515 0.30 -3.80 -17.01
N PHE A 516 0.71 -4.66 -16.09
CA PHE A 516 2.03 -5.26 -16.01
C PHE A 516 1.96 -6.73 -16.43
N ILE A 517 2.85 -7.13 -17.33
CA ILE A 517 2.90 -8.47 -17.89
C ILE A 517 4.31 -9.05 -17.83
N ASP A 518 4.42 -10.36 -18.02
CA ASP A 518 5.71 -11.02 -18.15
C ASP A 518 6.44 -10.51 -19.41
N PRO A 519 7.71 -10.06 -19.29
CA PRO A 519 8.53 -9.71 -20.47
C PRO A 519 8.54 -10.79 -21.56
N LYS A 520 8.50 -12.07 -21.19
CA LYS A 520 8.39 -13.18 -22.14
C LYS A 520 7.07 -13.18 -22.91
N GLN A 521 5.96 -12.90 -22.22
CA GLN A 521 4.65 -12.73 -22.89
C GLN A 521 4.63 -11.50 -23.79
N PHE A 522 5.28 -10.40 -23.35
CA PHE A 522 5.40 -9.22 -24.18
C PHE A 522 6.09 -9.55 -25.52
N GLU A 523 7.23 -10.24 -25.49
CA GLU A 523 7.98 -10.66 -26.69
C GLU A 523 7.16 -11.58 -27.59
N LEU A 524 6.36 -12.49 -27.04
CA LEU A 524 5.48 -13.39 -27.82
C LEU A 524 4.44 -12.64 -28.65
N PHE A 525 3.88 -11.56 -28.12
CA PHE A 525 2.87 -10.77 -28.82
C PHE A 525 3.47 -9.63 -29.66
N ASN A 526 4.68 -9.17 -29.32
CA ASN A 526 5.35 -8.04 -29.97
C ASN A 526 6.84 -8.36 -30.22
N PRO A 527 7.14 -9.37 -31.02
CA PRO A 527 8.51 -9.80 -31.24
C PRO A 527 9.37 -8.68 -31.83
N GLY A 528 10.55 -8.46 -31.23
CA GLY A 528 11.50 -7.45 -31.66
C GLY A 528 11.17 -6.03 -31.22
N VAL A 529 10.18 -5.85 -30.36
CA VAL A 529 9.87 -4.56 -29.70
C VAL A 529 10.43 -4.57 -28.28
N GLU A 530 11.19 -3.55 -27.92
CA GLU A 530 11.73 -3.43 -26.58
C GLU A 530 10.61 -3.03 -25.58
N PRO A 531 10.37 -3.82 -24.52
CA PRO A 531 9.35 -3.50 -23.52
C PRO A 531 9.80 -2.36 -22.60
N LEU A 532 8.85 -1.53 -22.15
CA LEU A 532 9.08 -0.62 -21.04
C LEU A 532 9.07 -1.41 -19.73
N LEU A 533 10.23 -1.54 -19.10
CA LEU A 533 10.38 -2.30 -17.85
C LEU A 533 10.18 -1.42 -16.63
N LEU A 534 9.60 -2.01 -15.57
CA LEU A 534 9.48 -1.37 -14.25
C LEU A 534 10.80 -1.46 -13.49
N ALA A 535 11.18 -0.41 -12.77
CA ALA A 535 12.37 -0.38 -11.94
C ALA A 535 12.27 -1.32 -10.72
N ASN A 536 11.06 -1.48 -10.16
CA ASN A 536 10.77 -2.27 -8.97
C ASN A 536 9.47 -3.07 -9.13
N PRO A 537 9.46 -4.09 -10.01
CA PRO A 537 8.25 -4.88 -10.24
C PRO A 537 7.86 -5.69 -8.99
N ILE A 538 6.56 -5.92 -8.81
CA ILE A 538 6.03 -6.76 -7.73
C ILE A 538 6.59 -8.19 -7.83
N SER A 539 6.74 -8.69 -9.07
CA SER A 539 7.34 -9.99 -9.38
C SER A 539 7.93 -9.97 -10.80
N ASN A 540 8.81 -10.90 -11.11
CA ASN A 540 9.48 -10.98 -12.42
C ASN A 540 8.50 -11.21 -13.59
N ASP A 541 7.35 -11.83 -13.34
CA ASP A 541 6.29 -12.07 -14.33
C ASP A 541 5.31 -10.87 -14.45
N MET A 542 5.62 -9.75 -13.81
CA MET A 542 4.90 -8.47 -13.87
C MET A 542 5.87 -7.29 -14.10
N ALA A 543 6.94 -7.50 -14.85
CA ALA A 543 8.02 -6.51 -14.96
C ALA A 543 7.90 -5.60 -16.19
N ALA A 544 7.04 -5.88 -17.17
CA ALA A 544 6.90 -5.09 -18.39
C ALA A 544 5.52 -4.41 -18.48
N MET A 545 5.49 -3.16 -18.93
CA MET A 545 4.24 -2.48 -19.28
C MET A 545 3.63 -3.09 -20.55
N ARG A 546 2.31 -3.36 -20.57
CA ARG A 546 1.63 -3.96 -21.71
C ARG A 546 1.51 -2.99 -22.89
N SER A 547 1.82 -3.42 -24.10
CA SER A 547 1.60 -2.67 -25.35
C SER A 547 0.31 -3.09 -26.08
N SER A 548 -0.40 -4.08 -25.52
CA SER A 548 -1.69 -4.60 -25.98
C SER A 548 -2.43 -5.20 -24.80
N LEU A 549 -3.77 -5.27 -24.86
CA LEU A 549 -4.59 -5.93 -23.86
C LEU A 549 -4.65 -7.45 -24.07
N TRP A 550 -4.24 -7.94 -25.24
CA TRP A 550 -4.30 -9.37 -25.58
C TRP A 550 -3.55 -10.29 -24.63
N PRO A 551 -2.32 -9.99 -24.15
CA PRO A 551 -1.62 -10.89 -23.22
C PRO A 551 -2.42 -11.17 -21.95
N GLY A 552 -3.01 -10.14 -21.37
CA GLY A 552 -3.85 -10.25 -20.17
C GLY A 552 -5.13 -11.05 -20.43
N LEU A 553 -5.84 -10.74 -21.53
CA LEU A 553 -7.07 -11.42 -21.94
C LEU A 553 -6.82 -12.90 -22.26
N VAL A 554 -5.73 -13.23 -22.97
CA VAL A 554 -5.37 -14.61 -23.30
C VAL A 554 -4.98 -15.40 -22.04
N LYS A 555 -4.26 -14.78 -21.08
CA LYS A 555 -3.97 -15.41 -19.79
C LYS A 555 -5.27 -15.71 -19.00
N ALA A 556 -6.23 -14.77 -19.02
CA ALA A 556 -7.55 -14.99 -18.44
C ALA A 556 -8.34 -16.09 -19.16
N LEU A 557 -8.28 -16.14 -20.48
CA LEU A 557 -8.85 -17.22 -21.28
C LEU A 557 -8.28 -18.59 -20.87
N GLN A 558 -6.95 -18.73 -20.85
CA GLN A 558 -6.27 -19.97 -20.43
C GLN A 558 -6.70 -20.42 -19.03
N HIS A 559 -6.80 -19.46 -18.10
CA HIS A 559 -7.26 -19.74 -16.75
C HIS A 559 -8.66 -20.36 -16.73
N ASN A 560 -9.56 -19.86 -17.55
CA ASN A 560 -10.92 -20.37 -17.69
C ASN A 560 -10.96 -21.74 -18.40
N LEU A 561 -10.22 -21.92 -19.49
CA LEU A 561 -10.12 -23.19 -20.19
C LEU A 561 -9.58 -24.31 -19.28
N ASN A 562 -8.57 -24.03 -18.48
CA ASN A 562 -8.00 -24.96 -17.49
C ASN A 562 -9.01 -25.34 -16.39
N ARG A 563 -10.10 -24.58 -16.24
CA ARG A 563 -11.22 -24.85 -15.34
C ARG A 563 -12.46 -25.37 -16.06
N GLN A 564 -12.25 -25.93 -17.25
CA GLN A 564 -13.31 -26.61 -18.02
C GLN A 564 -14.44 -25.67 -18.48
N GLN A 565 -14.12 -24.36 -18.64
CA GLN A 565 -15.03 -23.44 -19.30
C GLN A 565 -14.81 -23.51 -20.81
N ASP A 566 -15.65 -24.27 -21.48
CA ASP A 566 -15.47 -24.56 -22.92
C ASP A 566 -15.82 -23.38 -23.85
N ARG A 567 -16.61 -22.43 -23.38
CA ARG A 567 -17.01 -21.24 -24.12
C ARG A 567 -16.62 -20.00 -23.35
N VAL A 568 -15.64 -19.24 -23.87
CA VAL A 568 -15.10 -18.04 -23.21
C VAL A 568 -15.16 -16.87 -24.18
N ARG A 569 -15.80 -15.79 -23.77
CA ARG A 569 -15.87 -14.50 -24.48
C ARG A 569 -15.58 -13.40 -23.47
N LEU A 570 -14.38 -12.86 -23.49
CA LEU A 570 -13.94 -11.78 -22.59
C LEU A 570 -13.65 -10.52 -23.37
N PHE A 571 -13.90 -9.38 -22.76
CA PHE A 571 -13.45 -8.09 -23.27
C PHE A 571 -12.88 -7.25 -22.15
N GLU A 572 -12.04 -6.30 -22.51
CA GLU A 572 -11.46 -5.32 -21.59
C GLU A 572 -11.40 -3.95 -22.26
N SER A 573 -11.68 -2.91 -21.48
CA SER A 573 -11.32 -1.54 -21.84
C SER A 573 -10.22 -1.05 -20.91
N GLY A 574 -9.07 -0.72 -21.46
CA GLY A 574 -7.88 -0.35 -20.65
C GLY A 574 -6.85 0.41 -21.45
N LEU A 575 -5.79 0.84 -20.77
CA LEU A 575 -4.68 1.51 -21.41
C LEU A 575 -3.67 0.50 -21.95
N ARG A 576 -3.12 0.81 -23.15
CA ARG A 576 -1.85 0.24 -23.61
C ARG A 576 -0.76 1.30 -23.56
N PHE A 577 0.47 0.85 -23.46
CA PHE A 577 1.64 1.70 -23.29
C PHE A 577 2.58 1.50 -24.48
N VAL A 578 2.82 2.57 -25.25
CA VAL A 578 3.60 2.50 -26.49
C VAL A 578 4.74 3.51 -26.46
N GLY A 579 5.94 3.04 -26.70
CA GLY A 579 7.17 3.85 -26.67
C GLY A 579 7.97 3.67 -25.38
N GLN A 580 9.04 4.43 -25.26
CA GLN A 580 9.90 4.47 -24.09
C GLN A 580 9.47 5.59 -23.13
N LEU A 581 10.06 5.67 -21.94
CA LEU A 581 9.67 6.63 -20.88
C LEU A 581 9.59 8.07 -21.42
N GLU A 582 10.56 8.45 -22.24
CA GLU A 582 10.51 9.72 -23.00
C GLU A 582 9.56 9.57 -24.21
N GLY A 583 8.43 10.27 -24.14
CA GLY A 583 7.40 10.22 -25.19
C GLY A 583 6.42 9.06 -25.10
N LEU A 584 6.30 8.44 -23.93
CA LEU A 584 5.35 7.36 -23.65
C LEU A 584 3.91 7.79 -23.98
N LYS A 585 3.27 7.01 -24.84
CA LYS A 585 1.84 7.17 -25.18
C LYS A 585 1.02 6.15 -24.38
N GLN A 586 0.03 6.66 -23.68
CA GLN A 586 -0.98 5.87 -22.99
C GLN A 586 -2.28 5.96 -23.80
N GLU A 587 -2.63 4.89 -24.49
CA GLU A 587 -3.77 4.88 -25.42
C GLU A 587 -4.90 4.03 -24.85
N PRO A 588 -6.13 4.60 -24.72
CA PRO A 588 -7.31 3.85 -24.36
C PRO A 588 -7.71 2.88 -25.48
N MET A 589 -7.82 1.60 -25.15
CA MET A 589 -8.16 0.51 -26.07
C MET A 589 -9.43 -0.21 -25.63
N LEU A 590 -10.10 -0.84 -26.56
CA LEU A 590 -11.16 -1.82 -26.36
C LEU A 590 -10.74 -3.11 -27.05
N ALA A 591 -10.59 -4.19 -26.27
CA ALA A 591 -10.15 -5.46 -26.83
C ALA A 591 -11.04 -6.62 -26.38
N GLY A 592 -11.01 -7.73 -27.13
CA GLY A 592 -11.71 -8.95 -26.74
C GLY A 592 -11.00 -10.21 -27.21
N VAL A 593 -11.35 -11.30 -26.53
CA VAL A 593 -10.91 -12.67 -26.85
C VAL A 593 -12.09 -13.61 -26.84
N VAL A 594 -12.14 -14.52 -27.83
CA VAL A 594 -13.25 -15.46 -28.03
C VAL A 594 -12.70 -16.86 -28.31
N CYS A 595 -13.27 -17.86 -27.65
CA CYS A 595 -12.97 -19.26 -27.86
C CYS A 595 -14.20 -20.12 -27.59
N GLY A 596 -14.32 -21.24 -28.29
CA GLY A 596 -15.37 -22.27 -28.08
C GLY A 596 -16.54 -22.15 -29.01
N SER A 597 -17.74 -22.55 -28.56
CA SER A 597 -18.94 -22.58 -29.40
C SER A 597 -19.48 -21.18 -29.71
N ARG A 598 -20.04 -21.01 -30.90
CA ARG A 598 -20.70 -19.79 -31.36
C ARG A 598 -21.81 -19.37 -30.41
N LEU A 599 -22.69 -20.30 -30.06
CA LEU A 599 -23.84 -20.09 -29.18
C LEU A 599 -23.65 -20.84 -27.84
N PRO A 600 -24.30 -20.41 -26.75
CA PRO A 600 -24.37 -21.19 -25.54
C PRO A 600 -24.94 -22.59 -25.80
N GLU A 601 -24.53 -23.58 -25.03
CA GLU A 601 -25.09 -24.95 -25.14
C GLU A 601 -26.59 -24.94 -24.89
N GLY A 602 -27.32 -25.54 -25.81
CA GLY A 602 -28.78 -25.66 -25.76
C GLY A 602 -29.32 -26.71 -26.68
N TRP A 603 -30.46 -27.28 -26.35
CA TRP A 603 -31.08 -28.39 -27.09
C TRP A 603 -31.50 -28.03 -28.54
N ALA A 604 -31.79 -26.74 -28.76
CA ALA A 604 -32.27 -26.25 -30.09
C ALA A 604 -31.14 -25.52 -30.88
N GLN A 605 -29.91 -25.52 -30.40
CA GLN A 605 -28.82 -24.77 -31.01
C GLN A 605 -27.73 -25.68 -31.55
N GLY A 606 -27.12 -25.30 -32.68
CA GLY A 606 -25.97 -25.99 -33.24
C GLY A 606 -24.74 -25.89 -32.34
N ARG A 607 -23.82 -26.86 -32.53
CA ARG A 607 -22.52 -26.88 -31.82
C ARG A 607 -21.38 -26.30 -32.65
N ASP A 608 -21.70 -25.40 -33.58
CA ASP A 608 -20.68 -24.76 -34.41
C ASP A 608 -19.66 -24.01 -33.55
N VAL A 609 -18.41 -24.17 -33.93
CA VAL A 609 -17.31 -23.40 -33.27
C VAL A 609 -17.33 -21.98 -33.84
N VAL A 610 -16.93 -21.02 -32.99
CA VAL A 610 -16.75 -19.63 -33.41
C VAL A 610 -15.71 -19.54 -34.53
N ASP A 611 -15.96 -18.69 -35.51
CA ASP A 611 -15.04 -18.41 -36.60
C ASP A 611 -14.66 -16.94 -36.70
N PHE A 612 -13.82 -16.59 -37.69
CA PHE A 612 -13.41 -15.22 -37.96
C PHE A 612 -14.60 -14.28 -38.21
N PHE A 613 -15.62 -14.73 -38.92
CA PHE A 613 -16.74 -13.87 -39.27
C PHE A 613 -17.67 -13.58 -38.10
N ASP A 614 -17.76 -14.50 -37.15
CA ASP A 614 -18.50 -14.30 -35.90
C ASP A 614 -17.90 -13.12 -35.11
N VAL A 615 -16.58 -13.11 -34.97
CA VAL A 615 -15.87 -12.05 -34.20
C VAL A 615 -15.81 -10.75 -34.99
N LYS A 616 -15.70 -10.85 -36.35
CA LYS A 616 -15.83 -9.66 -37.23
C LYS A 616 -17.20 -9.00 -37.07
N ALA A 617 -18.29 -9.79 -37.02
CA ALA A 617 -19.63 -9.27 -36.77
C ALA A 617 -19.80 -8.60 -35.38
N ASP A 618 -19.10 -9.10 -34.36
CA ASP A 618 -19.05 -8.45 -33.04
C ASP A 618 -18.33 -7.10 -33.12
N VAL A 619 -17.21 -7.03 -33.85
CA VAL A 619 -16.48 -5.79 -34.10
C VAL A 619 -17.31 -4.81 -34.93
N GLU A 620 -17.96 -5.26 -36.00
CA GLU A 620 -18.86 -4.43 -36.81
C GLU A 620 -20.00 -3.83 -35.99
N ALA A 621 -20.54 -4.59 -35.04
CA ALA A 621 -21.55 -4.08 -34.12
C ALA A 621 -21.00 -2.97 -33.21
N VAL A 622 -19.77 -3.11 -32.75
CA VAL A 622 -19.07 -2.07 -31.96
C VAL A 622 -18.83 -0.81 -32.81
N LEU A 623 -18.28 -0.95 -34.02
CA LEU A 623 -17.99 0.14 -34.95
C LEU A 623 -19.26 0.84 -35.45
N GLY A 624 -20.33 0.08 -35.63
CA GLY A 624 -21.62 0.60 -36.10
C GLY A 624 -22.48 1.24 -35.01
N PHE A 625 -22.11 1.05 -33.73
CA PHE A 625 -22.93 1.53 -32.61
C PHE A 625 -23.18 3.03 -32.63
N ALA A 626 -22.21 3.81 -33.07
CA ALA A 626 -22.31 5.26 -33.23
C ALA A 626 -22.74 5.70 -34.63
N GLY A 627 -23.29 4.81 -35.44
CA GLY A 627 -23.81 5.09 -36.79
C GLY A 627 -22.73 5.35 -37.85
N ALA A 628 -21.50 4.93 -37.63
CA ALA A 628 -20.37 5.23 -38.52
C ALA A 628 -19.72 4.00 -39.18
N LEU A 629 -20.39 2.86 -39.24
CA LEU A 629 -19.81 1.61 -39.74
C LEU A 629 -19.21 1.77 -41.15
N ASP A 630 -19.88 2.50 -42.01
CA ASP A 630 -19.47 2.78 -43.40
C ASP A 630 -18.18 3.61 -43.53
N SER A 631 -17.72 4.24 -42.42
CA SER A 631 -16.44 4.96 -42.37
C SER A 631 -15.26 4.03 -42.08
N PHE A 632 -15.51 2.75 -41.76
CA PHE A 632 -14.48 1.76 -41.48
C PHE A 632 -14.31 0.78 -42.61
N THR A 633 -13.07 0.38 -42.88
CA THR A 633 -12.71 -0.62 -43.85
C THR A 633 -11.94 -1.76 -43.20
N PHE A 634 -12.24 -2.99 -43.61
CA PHE A 634 -11.50 -4.18 -43.21
C PHE A 634 -10.61 -4.60 -44.37
N VAL A 635 -9.30 -4.55 -44.16
CA VAL A 635 -8.33 -4.92 -45.19
C VAL A 635 -7.48 -6.10 -44.70
N PRO A 636 -7.03 -7.01 -45.58
CA PRO A 636 -6.10 -8.05 -45.18
C PRO A 636 -4.88 -7.45 -44.47
N GLY A 637 -4.55 -7.95 -43.27
CA GLY A 637 -3.51 -7.41 -42.46
C GLY A 637 -2.49 -8.46 -42.04
N LYS A 638 -1.31 -7.97 -41.56
CA LYS A 638 -0.30 -8.81 -40.94
C LYS A 638 -0.03 -8.28 -39.55
N HIS A 639 -0.05 -9.16 -38.56
CA HIS A 639 0.35 -8.86 -37.20
C HIS A 639 1.12 -10.07 -36.64
N PRO A 640 2.25 -9.90 -35.97
CA PRO A 640 3.08 -11.04 -35.54
C PRO A 640 2.33 -12.04 -34.65
N ALA A 641 1.41 -11.55 -33.81
CA ALA A 641 0.61 -12.41 -32.95
C ALA A 641 -0.61 -13.06 -33.63
N LEU A 642 -0.93 -12.71 -34.89
CA LEU A 642 -2.14 -13.16 -35.56
C LEU A 642 -1.85 -14.06 -36.76
N HIS A 643 -2.82 -14.92 -37.07
CA HIS A 643 -2.77 -15.86 -38.21
C HIS A 643 -2.70 -15.10 -39.53
N PRO A 644 -1.73 -15.38 -40.42
CA PRO A 644 -1.52 -14.59 -41.65
C PRO A 644 -2.68 -14.64 -42.66
N GLY A 645 -3.50 -15.70 -42.64
CA GLY A 645 -4.65 -15.83 -43.52
C GLY A 645 -6.00 -15.55 -42.86
N GLN A 646 -6.02 -15.21 -41.57
CA GLN A 646 -7.24 -14.91 -40.79
C GLN A 646 -7.03 -13.66 -39.93
N THR A 647 -6.54 -12.59 -40.55
CA THR A 647 -6.29 -11.29 -39.91
C THR A 647 -6.78 -10.16 -40.79
N ALA A 648 -7.60 -9.29 -40.22
CA ALA A 648 -7.96 -8.02 -40.82
C ALA A 648 -7.41 -6.84 -40.00
N ARG A 649 -6.89 -5.90 -40.72
CA ARG A 649 -6.58 -4.54 -40.23
C ARG A 649 -7.85 -3.70 -40.42
N ILE A 650 -8.19 -2.94 -39.39
CA ILE A 650 -9.36 -2.06 -39.40
C ILE A 650 -8.88 -0.64 -39.57
N GLU A 651 -9.36 0.05 -40.56
CA GLU A 651 -8.97 1.42 -40.89
C GLU A 651 -10.17 2.35 -40.96
N ARG A 652 -9.97 3.60 -40.59
CA ARG A 652 -10.89 4.70 -40.73
C ARG A 652 -10.18 5.80 -41.51
N GLU A 653 -10.66 6.14 -42.69
CA GLU A 653 -10.03 7.16 -43.56
C GLU A 653 -8.51 6.91 -43.76
N GLY A 654 -8.13 5.63 -43.97
CA GLY A 654 -6.73 5.23 -44.14
C GLY A 654 -5.88 5.19 -42.89
N ARG A 655 -6.41 5.55 -41.70
CA ARG A 655 -5.72 5.47 -40.43
C ARG A 655 -6.05 4.14 -39.74
N LEU A 656 -5.01 3.49 -39.16
CA LEU A 656 -5.17 2.24 -38.43
C LEU A 656 -5.95 2.48 -37.13
N VAL A 657 -7.06 1.77 -36.97
CA VAL A 657 -7.91 1.79 -35.77
C VAL A 657 -7.70 0.55 -34.92
N GLY A 658 -7.38 -0.58 -35.54
CA GLY A 658 -7.18 -1.82 -34.82
C GLY A 658 -7.04 -3.07 -35.68
N PHE A 659 -7.13 -4.21 -35.03
CA PHE A 659 -7.04 -5.52 -35.66
C PHE A 659 -8.14 -6.47 -35.17
N VAL A 660 -8.51 -7.41 -36.01
CA VAL A 660 -9.30 -8.61 -35.67
C VAL A 660 -8.71 -9.82 -36.34
N GLY A 661 -8.59 -10.94 -35.65
CA GLY A 661 -8.05 -12.15 -36.25
C GLY A 661 -7.94 -13.34 -35.30
N ALA A 662 -7.56 -14.50 -35.87
CA ALA A 662 -7.18 -15.67 -35.10
C ALA A 662 -5.76 -15.50 -34.54
N ILE A 663 -5.48 -16.03 -33.36
CA ILE A 663 -4.10 -16.08 -32.84
C ILE A 663 -3.22 -16.93 -33.76
N HIS A 664 -1.97 -16.52 -33.92
CA HIS A 664 -0.99 -17.21 -34.75
C HIS A 664 -0.79 -18.67 -34.30
N PRO A 665 -0.74 -19.66 -35.20
CA PRO A 665 -0.65 -21.08 -34.81
C PRO A 665 0.56 -21.41 -33.92
N GLU A 666 1.73 -20.80 -34.18
CA GLU A 666 2.91 -20.98 -33.34
C GLU A 666 2.72 -20.40 -31.96
N LEU A 667 2.09 -19.24 -31.87
CA LEU A 667 1.76 -18.60 -30.58
C LEU A 667 0.74 -19.44 -29.82
N SER A 668 -0.31 -19.96 -30.49
CA SER A 668 -1.27 -20.89 -29.88
C SER A 668 -0.60 -22.14 -29.33
N LYS A 669 0.36 -22.71 -30.05
CA LYS A 669 1.11 -23.88 -29.60
C LYS A 669 1.97 -23.54 -28.38
N THR A 670 2.67 -22.42 -28.41
CA THR A 670 3.53 -21.95 -27.29
C THR A 670 2.72 -21.69 -26.02
N LEU A 671 1.50 -21.17 -26.20
CA LEU A 671 0.58 -20.87 -25.11
C LEU A 671 -0.27 -22.09 -24.68
N GLY A 672 -0.12 -23.26 -25.33
CA GLY A 672 -0.90 -24.45 -25.02
C GLY A 672 -2.39 -24.32 -25.34
N LEU A 673 -2.74 -23.53 -26.36
CA LEU A 673 -4.11 -23.36 -26.82
C LEU A 673 -4.39 -24.42 -27.90
N ASP A 674 -5.20 -25.39 -27.56
CA ASP A 674 -5.58 -26.53 -28.44
C ASP A 674 -6.80 -26.26 -29.32
N ARG A 675 -7.42 -25.09 -29.16
CA ARG A 675 -8.61 -24.63 -29.88
C ARG A 675 -8.37 -23.31 -30.59
N PRO A 676 -9.11 -22.99 -31.69
CA PRO A 676 -9.05 -21.68 -32.32
C PRO A 676 -9.44 -20.57 -31.33
N VAL A 677 -8.57 -19.57 -31.21
CA VAL A 677 -8.82 -18.39 -30.40
C VAL A 677 -8.79 -17.16 -31.30
N PHE A 678 -9.80 -16.33 -31.20
CA PHE A 678 -9.93 -15.09 -31.96
C PHE A 678 -9.84 -13.92 -31.02
N VAL A 679 -9.20 -12.85 -31.48
CA VAL A 679 -9.02 -11.60 -30.72
C VAL A 679 -9.33 -10.40 -31.59
N PHE A 680 -9.72 -9.31 -30.93
CA PHE A 680 -9.74 -8.00 -31.55
C PHE A 680 -9.17 -6.95 -30.57
N GLU A 681 -8.66 -5.87 -31.11
CA GLU A 681 -8.23 -4.70 -30.33
C GLU A 681 -8.44 -3.44 -31.16
N LEU A 682 -9.07 -2.42 -30.54
CA LEU A 682 -9.54 -1.21 -31.19
C LEU A 682 -9.11 0.03 -30.40
N VAL A 683 -8.69 1.08 -31.07
CA VAL A 683 -8.47 2.40 -30.47
C VAL A 683 -9.81 3.00 -30.06
N LEU A 684 -10.06 3.11 -28.77
CA LEU A 684 -11.36 3.51 -28.22
C LEU A 684 -11.80 4.90 -28.70
N ALA A 685 -10.87 5.84 -28.84
CA ALA A 685 -11.16 7.19 -29.30
C ALA A 685 -11.77 7.21 -30.71
N GLU A 686 -11.29 6.35 -31.61
CA GLU A 686 -11.80 6.25 -32.99
C GLU A 686 -13.16 5.55 -33.06
N VAL A 687 -13.37 4.54 -32.19
CA VAL A 687 -14.64 3.81 -32.06
C VAL A 687 -15.75 4.69 -31.50
N ALA A 688 -15.41 5.55 -30.56
CA ALA A 688 -16.37 6.44 -29.91
C ALA A 688 -16.92 7.53 -30.84
N LEU A 689 -16.23 7.83 -31.95
CA LEU A 689 -16.66 8.85 -32.91
C LEU A 689 -17.69 8.29 -33.89
N GLY A 690 -18.89 8.83 -33.86
CA GLY A 690 -19.99 8.46 -34.74
C GLY A 690 -20.27 9.48 -35.83
N LYS A 691 -21.41 9.29 -36.47
CA LYS A 691 -22.01 10.23 -37.42
C LYS A 691 -23.35 10.74 -36.88
N MET A 692 -23.67 11.97 -37.18
CA MET A 692 -25.01 12.49 -36.94
C MET A 692 -25.98 11.77 -37.94
N PRO A 693 -27.06 11.18 -37.42
CA PRO A 693 -28.06 10.60 -38.32
C PRO A 693 -28.75 11.70 -39.12
N GLU A 694 -28.83 11.48 -40.42
CA GLU A 694 -29.55 12.38 -41.31
C GLU A 694 -30.93 11.75 -41.61
N PHE A 695 -31.98 12.55 -41.44
CA PHE A 695 -33.32 12.10 -41.74
C PHE A 695 -33.47 11.89 -43.23
N GLN A 696 -33.94 10.69 -43.64
CA GLN A 696 -34.38 10.41 -44.98
C GLN A 696 -35.84 10.04 -44.97
N GLU A 697 -36.63 10.63 -45.87
CA GLU A 697 -38.03 10.32 -45.98
C GLU A 697 -38.21 8.91 -46.50
N LEU A 698 -39.06 8.14 -45.82
CA LEU A 698 -39.36 6.76 -46.25
C LEU A 698 -40.18 6.78 -47.55
N SER A 699 -39.73 6.06 -48.55
CA SER A 699 -40.47 5.90 -49.78
C SER A 699 -41.77 5.13 -49.52
N ARG A 700 -42.86 5.54 -50.17
CA ARG A 700 -44.19 4.88 -50.18
C ARG A 700 -44.36 3.93 -51.35
N PHE A 701 -43.36 3.83 -52.24
CA PHE A 701 -43.40 2.99 -53.43
C PHE A 701 -42.72 1.65 -53.16
N PRO A 702 -43.11 0.59 -53.91
CA PRO A 702 -42.50 -0.72 -53.72
C PRO A 702 -41.03 -0.73 -54.13
N GLU A 703 -40.26 -1.53 -53.38
CA GLU A 703 -38.88 -1.84 -53.73
C GLU A 703 -38.79 -2.91 -54.82
N VAL A 704 -37.69 -2.87 -55.57
CA VAL A 704 -37.37 -3.92 -56.56
C VAL A 704 -36.07 -4.58 -56.18
N ARG A 705 -36.11 -5.91 -56.01
CA ARG A 705 -34.92 -6.71 -55.68
C ARG A 705 -34.45 -7.53 -56.86
N ARG A 706 -33.12 -7.61 -57.05
CA ARG A 706 -32.43 -8.53 -57.98
C ARG A 706 -31.30 -9.22 -57.26
N ASP A 707 -31.20 -10.53 -57.45
CA ASP A 707 -30.10 -11.33 -56.94
C ASP A 707 -29.18 -11.69 -58.11
N LEU A 708 -27.89 -11.44 -57.94
CA LEU A 708 -26.84 -11.73 -58.90
C LEU A 708 -25.89 -12.79 -58.34
N ALA A 709 -25.69 -13.87 -59.07
CA ALA A 709 -24.63 -14.84 -58.76
C ALA A 709 -23.42 -14.52 -59.65
N LEU A 710 -22.37 -14.03 -59.05
CA LEU A 710 -21.19 -13.53 -59.77
C LEU A 710 -20.03 -14.53 -59.58
N LEU A 711 -19.37 -14.88 -60.70
CA LEU A 711 -18.14 -15.65 -60.71
C LEU A 711 -16.95 -14.69 -60.72
N ALA A 712 -16.17 -14.61 -59.69
CA ALA A 712 -14.95 -13.79 -59.60
C ALA A 712 -13.74 -14.69 -59.31
N ASP A 713 -12.54 -14.17 -59.60
CA ASP A 713 -11.31 -14.85 -59.24
C ASP A 713 -11.20 -14.97 -57.72
N LYS A 714 -10.61 -16.05 -57.22
CA LYS A 714 -10.54 -16.38 -55.79
C LYS A 714 -9.98 -15.26 -54.94
N ASP A 715 -8.99 -14.55 -55.46
CA ASP A 715 -8.28 -13.48 -54.74
C ASP A 715 -8.99 -12.11 -54.78
N VAL A 716 -10.05 -11.98 -55.59
CA VAL A 716 -10.85 -10.76 -55.63
C VAL A 716 -11.60 -10.58 -54.31
N ALA A 717 -11.36 -9.51 -53.61
CA ALA A 717 -12.04 -9.18 -52.34
C ALA A 717 -13.56 -8.96 -52.61
N ALA A 718 -14.42 -9.49 -51.73
CA ALA A 718 -15.86 -9.25 -51.86
C ALA A 718 -16.19 -7.74 -51.77
N THR A 719 -15.48 -6.97 -50.97
CA THR A 719 -15.61 -5.51 -50.89
C THR A 719 -15.38 -4.83 -52.22
N ALA A 720 -14.36 -5.25 -52.99
CA ALA A 720 -14.11 -4.68 -54.32
C ALA A 720 -15.29 -4.91 -55.28
N VAL A 721 -15.94 -6.08 -55.21
CA VAL A 721 -17.14 -6.37 -55.96
C VAL A 721 -18.30 -5.48 -55.52
N LEU A 722 -18.52 -5.36 -54.21
CA LEU A 722 -19.59 -4.52 -53.66
C LEU A 722 -19.38 -3.03 -53.96
N ASP A 723 -18.14 -2.56 -53.95
CA ASP A 723 -17.81 -1.15 -54.26
C ASP A 723 -18.08 -0.85 -55.76
N VAL A 724 -17.69 -1.72 -56.70
CA VAL A 724 -18.03 -1.57 -58.09
C VAL A 724 -19.56 -1.58 -58.32
N ILE A 725 -20.27 -2.38 -57.56
CA ILE A 725 -21.74 -2.39 -57.61
C ILE A 725 -22.31 -1.06 -57.12
N ARG A 726 -21.89 -0.57 -55.97
CA ARG A 726 -22.34 0.72 -55.40
C ARG A 726 -22.10 1.88 -56.35
N GLU A 727 -20.92 1.96 -56.95
CA GLU A 727 -20.55 3.02 -57.86
C GLU A 727 -21.43 3.06 -59.14
N ASN A 728 -22.00 1.90 -59.56
CA ASN A 728 -22.75 1.77 -60.81
C ASN A 728 -24.25 1.52 -60.60
N ALA A 729 -24.69 1.30 -59.34
CA ALA A 729 -26.09 0.99 -59.04
C ALA A 729 -27.02 2.22 -59.00
N GLY A 730 -26.44 3.41 -59.04
CA GLY A 730 -27.18 4.68 -58.99
C GLY A 730 -27.68 5.08 -57.60
N GLU A 731 -28.30 6.23 -57.49
CA GLU A 731 -28.74 6.86 -56.24
C GLU A 731 -29.93 6.14 -55.55
N TRP A 732 -30.63 5.27 -56.27
CA TRP A 732 -31.81 4.57 -55.76
C TRP A 732 -31.51 3.20 -55.14
N LEU A 733 -30.25 2.79 -55.07
CA LEU A 733 -29.85 1.57 -54.37
C LEU A 733 -30.02 1.80 -52.85
N THR A 734 -30.90 1.05 -52.20
CA THR A 734 -31.23 1.15 -50.80
C THR A 734 -30.59 0.05 -49.94
N ASP A 735 -30.38 -1.17 -50.55
CA ASP A 735 -29.69 -2.24 -49.85
C ASP A 735 -28.80 -3.02 -50.82
N LEU A 736 -27.63 -3.42 -50.32
CA LEU A 736 -26.67 -4.24 -51.06
C LEU A 736 -26.11 -5.29 -50.14
N ARG A 737 -26.42 -6.55 -50.35
CA ARG A 737 -26.11 -7.64 -49.46
C ARG A 737 -25.42 -8.79 -50.15
N LEU A 738 -24.23 -9.18 -49.67
CA LEU A 738 -23.61 -10.47 -49.97
C LEU A 738 -24.26 -11.52 -49.06
N PHE A 739 -24.99 -12.51 -49.65
CA PHE A 739 -25.73 -13.49 -48.85
C PHE A 739 -25.23 -14.94 -49.02
N ASP A 740 -24.41 -15.22 -50.06
CA ASP A 740 -23.77 -16.52 -50.20
C ASP A 740 -22.40 -16.41 -50.87
N VAL A 741 -21.46 -17.24 -50.45
CA VAL A 741 -20.12 -17.41 -51.00
C VAL A 741 -19.90 -18.90 -51.22
N TYR A 742 -19.79 -19.31 -52.45
CA TYR A 742 -19.63 -20.74 -52.80
C TYR A 742 -18.34 -21.01 -53.55
N GLN A 743 -17.60 -21.96 -53.07
CA GLN A 743 -16.41 -22.57 -53.69
C GLN A 743 -16.58 -24.08 -53.67
N GLY A 744 -16.53 -24.73 -54.78
CA GLY A 744 -16.67 -26.17 -54.81
C GLY A 744 -17.12 -26.74 -56.14
N LYS A 745 -17.78 -27.91 -56.14
CA LYS A 745 -18.13 -28.69 -57.35
C LYS A 745 -18.95 -27.83 -58.33
N GLY A 746 -18.49 -27.73 -59.60
CA GLY A 746 -19.13 -26.95 -60.63
C GLY A 746 -18.61 -25.50 -60.79
N ILE A 747 -17.57 -25.10 -60.01
CA ILE A 747 -16.86 -23.84 -60.19
C ILE A 747 -15.36 -24.14 -60.34
N ASP A 748 -14.66 -23.37 -61.18
CA ASP A 748 -13.23 -23.45 -61.38
C ASP A 748 -12.52 -23.27 -60.01
N PRO A 749 -11.53 -24.13 -59.69
CA PRO A 749 -10.79 -24.05 -58.40
C PRO A 749 -10.19 -22.68 -58.10
N ASP A 750 -9.84 -21.89 -59.12
CA ASP A 750 -9.29 -20.53 -59.00
C ASP A 750 -10.37 -19.43 -58.96
N ARG A 751 -11.63 -19.82 -58.94
CA ARG A 751 -12.76 -18.90 -58.87
C ARG A 751 -13.70 -19.17 -57.70
N LYS A 752 -14.49 -18.18 -57.38
CA LYS A 752 -15.59 -18.26 -56.40
C LYS A 752 -16.86 -17.65 -56.93
N SER A 753 -17.97 -18.12 -56.45
CA SER A 753 -19.29 -17.54 -56.71
C SER A 753 -19.68 -16.67 -55.52
N LEU A 754 -20.05 -15.44 -55.80
CA LEU A 754 -20.57 -14.46 -54.85
C LEU A 754 -22.03 -14.20 -55.16
N ALA A 755 -22.95 -14.53 -54.27
CA ALA A 755 -24.35 -14.21 -54.44
C ALA A 755 -24.71 -12.91 -53.75
N VAL A 756 -25.11 -11.90 -54.53
CA VAL A 756 -25.34 -10.52 -54.08
C VAL A 756 -26.77 -10.14 -54.36
N GLY A 757 -27.47 -9.66 -53.31
CA GLY A 757 -28.82 -9.08 -53.43
C GLY A 757 -28.74 -7.56 -53.51
N LEU A 758 -29.39 -7.00 -54.52
CA LEU A 758 -29.49 -5.56 -54.72
C LEU A 758 -30.94 -5.15 -54.57
N THR A 759 -31.21 -4.14 -53.76
CA THR A 759 -32.56 -3.58 -53.62
C THR A 759 -32.56 -2.12 -54.00
N TRP A 760 -33.48 -1.77 -54.95
CA TRP A 760 -33.66 -0.37 -55.35
C TRP A 760 -35.04 0.11 -54.94
N GLN A 761 -35.13 1.40 -54.58
CA GLN A 761 -36.39 2.02 -54.25
C GLN A 761 -36.32 3.51 -54.63
N HIS A 762 -37.24 3.98 -55.46
CA HIS A 762 -37.31 5.37 -55.80
C HIS A 762 -38.21 6.14 -54.82
N PRO A 763 -37.84 7.38 -54.42
CA PRO A 763 -38.57 8.12 -53.37
C PRO A 763 -39.97 8.57 -53.79
N SER A 764 -40.24 8.78 -55.11
CA SER A 764 -41.47 9.42 -55.60
C SER A 764 -42.26 8.65 -56.67
N ARG A 765 -41.81 7.44 -57.09
CA ARG A 765 -42.48 6.57 -58.03
C ARG A 765 -42.06 5.12 -57.98
N THR A 766 -42.80 4.23 -58.63
CA THR A 766 -42.37 2.85 -58.85
C THR A 766 -41.32 2.78 -59.95
N LEU A 767 -40.24 2.03 -59.76
CA LEU A 767 -39.24 1.71 -60.76
C LEU A 767 -39.83 0.74 -61.78
N ASN A 768 -39.52 0.90 -63.09
CA ASN A 768 -39.88 -0.05 -64.08
C ASN A 768 -38.78 -1.07 -64.36
N ASP A 769 -39.10 -2.20 -64.93
CA ASP A 769 -38.15 -3.28 -65.18
C ASP A 769 -37.03 -2.87 -66.14
N ASP A 770 -37.23 -1.99 -67.08
CA ASP A 770 -36.23 -1.55 -68.05
C ASP A 770 -35.14 -0.72 -67.35
N GLU A 771 -35.51 0.13 -66.41
CA GLU A 771 -34.55 0.94 -65.59
C GLU A 771 -33.68 0.01 -64.78
N VAL A 772 -34.26 -0.94 -64.05
CA VAL A 772 -33.54 -1.88 -63.21
C VAL A 772 -32.63 -2.81 -64.03
N ASN A 773 -33.12 -3.29 -65.17
CA ASN A 773 -32.35 -4.16 -66.08
C ASN A 773 -31.18 -3.40 -66.73
N THR A 774 -31.37 -2.13 -67.08
CA THR A 774 -30.31 -1.26 -67.63
C THR A 774 -29.23 -1.03 -66.61
N THR A 775 -29.63 -0.69 -65.41
CA THR A 775 -28.67 -0.50 -64.28
C THR A 775 -27.92 -1.78 -63.95
N THR A 776 -28.60 -2.91 -63.89
CA THR A 776 -28.01 -4.26 -63.72
C THR A 776 -27.00 -4.58 -64.81
N GLN A 777 -27.31 -4.31 -66.09
CA GLN A 777 -26.39 -4.52 -67.20
C GLN A 777 -25.12 -3.66 -67.07
N ASN A 778 -25.26 -2.40 -66.66
CA ASN A 778 -24.13 -1.46 -66.43
C ASN A 778 -23.23 -1.98 -65.31
N ILE A 779 -23.83 -2.50 -64.22
CA ILE A 779 -23.09 -3.14 -63.09
C ILE A 779 -22.31 -4.35 -63.60
N LEU A 780 -22.94 -5.25 -64.34
CA LEU A 780 -22.31 -6.45 -64.88
C LEU A 780 -21.15 -6.11 -65.82
N THR A 781 -21.33 -5.10 -66.68
CA THR A 781 -20.29 -4.62 -67.59
C THR A 781 -19.08 -4.08 -66.81
N SER A 782 -19.34 -3.27 -65.79
CA SER A 782 -18.28 -2.70 -64.93
C SER A 782 -17.55 -3.75 -64.11
N LEU A 783 -18.27 -4.76 -63.60
CA LEU A 783 -17.68 -5.91 -62.89
C LEU A 783 -16.79 -6.75 -63.78
N GLU A 784 -17.22 -7.02 -65.01
CA GLU A 784 -16.42 -7.76 -65.99
C GLU A 784 -15.16 -7.02 -66.37
N GLN A 785 -15.27 -5.70 -66.65
CA GLN A 785 -14.14 -4.88 -67.09
C GLN A 785 -13.09 -4.64 -65.99
N ARG A 786 -13.55 -4.43 -64.76
CA ARG A 786 -12.65 -4.05 -63.63
C ARG A 786 -12.14 -5.24 -62.84
N LEU A 787 -12.92 -6.29 -62.69
CA LEU A 787 -12.63 -7.39 -61.78
C LEU A 787 -12.70 -8.79 -62.43
N ASN A 788 -12.86 -8.87 -63.74
CA ASN A 788 -13.08 -10.12 -64.47
C ASN A 788 -14.21 -10.97 -63.85
N ALA A 789 -15.19 -10.28 -63.24
CA ALA A 789 -16.31 -10.93 -62.58
C ALA A 789 -17.52 -11.05 -63.53
N THR A 790 -17.99 -12.25 -63.75
CA THR A 790 -19.06 -12.56 -64.74
C THR A 790 -20.26 -13.19 -64.05
N LEU A 791 -21.44 -13.07 -64.65
CA LEU A 791 -22.64 -13.74 -64.14
C LEU A 791 -22.50 -15.27 -64.25
N ARG A 792 -22.83 -15.97 -63.18
CA ARG A 792 -22.87 -17.41 -63.14
C ARG A 792 -24.09 -17.85 -63.95
N LYS A 793 -23.90 -18.70 -65.02
CA LYS A 793 -24.98 -19.28 -65.83
C LYS A 793 -25.68 -20.41 -65.08
#